data_cff272f0e574c88fe12f0ffe3b45039f
#
_entry.id   cff272f0e574c88fe12f0ffe3b45039f
#
_cell.length_a   1.000
_cell.length_b   1.000
_cell.length_c   1.000
_cell.angle_alpha   90.00
_cell.angle_beta   90.00
_cell.angle_gamma   90.00
#
_symmetry.space_group_name_H-M   'P 1'
#
loop_
_entity.id
_entity.type
_entity.pdbx_description
1 polymer ?
#
loop_
_entity_poly.entity_id
_entity_poly.type
_entity_poly.pdbx_seq_one_letter_code
_entity_poly.pdbx_strand_id
1 'polypeptide(L)'
;MTLFRWLIRSLVFDRRIWLGVVLAAAAAVTVFTGSLLVGDSVRLSLARQNHLRLGRTGLVLTASQTLFRAQLAKDLCETLKQPAAAILLLNGWAENADGTARTVNVSIIGVEDAFADFAPSGKAPWLSGLSDGAVLNELLASRLNVRAGDEIILTFEKIGGLAAESVLFPESQLSVSVRLAVSAVADADSFGTFSLRADTAGALNVFVRLEKLAERIEQPHRANAILLPDGCGLSEAEQALRRTFLPEDVGLIVRSLKGQTGGEVLSRRIFIPEPIAEVLLRANEQAVGILTYFVNEIAHQDRRCPYSTVSAIAPASSAVLTVFSLLADDEIILNEWLADDLKADAGDIVTLTYYVPAPTGRTLIEQTAEFRVHSVIPMMGLGADETLMPDYPQLAQADSCRDWKPGIPIDLSRIRPKDEAYWNRYRGAPKAFISLPQAQRLWGGRFGNLTAVRFGSTMTARQLTEHLRASLPPAAAGLHIEPIRRQAAQSSIGMTDFSSLFFGLSMFLLGSSLLLTALLFRFAVERRSEQIGLLKALGFRRSRIRLMYLLEGLVLSAAGACLGIVPAVLYTRLLLWALSGVWSQAVAGASLAFDFHALTLLKGAAAGLAVSLFSMMLSLRHRLALPAAVLLGSPAEIAPPQSSKPRLLWTAVLLGILGLVLSGWGLRTDLQKATAVFFVSGSLLLVSLLLFLRYSLSASGILVFKRPVSGLVWAAWRNACRRPGRSMAAAAMTAAGVFLVAAVSLNQKTPPKDVRD
;
A
#
# COMPACT_ATOMS: atom_id res chain seq x y z
N MET A 1 47.39 -37.33 -34.40
CA MET A 1 47.41 -36.53 -33.19
C MET A 1 45.96 -36.49 -32.66
N THR A 2 45.72 -36.99 -31.45
CA THR A 2 44.36 -36.99 -30.91
C THR A 2 43.92 -35.57 -30.61
N LEU A 3 42.64 -35.27 -30.79
CA LEU A 3 42.03 -33.96 -30.50
C LEU A 3 42.39 -33.43 -29.09
N PHE A 4 42.45 -34.33 -28.12
CA PHE A 4 42.80 -34.03 -26.71
C PHE A 4 44.26 -33.56 -26.55
N ARG A 5 45.23 -34.21 -27.20
CA ARG A 5 46.65 -33.80 -27.17
C ARG A 5 46.86 -32.44 -27.88
N TRP A 6 46.13 -32.19 -28.94
CA TRP A 6 46.15 -30.88 -29.61
C TRP A 6 45.64 -29.78 -28.64
N LEU A 7 44.50 -30.03 -28.00
CA LEU A 7 43.88 -29.07 -27.08
C LEU A 7 44.80 -28.67 -25.92
N ILE A 8 45.42 -29.63 -25.26
CA ILE A 8 46.39 -29.36 -24.17
C ILE A 8 47.57 -28.53 -24.66
N ARG A 9 48.18 -28.93 -25.79
CA ARG A 9 49.32 -28.19 -26.37
C ARG A 9 48.95 -26.76 -26.78
N SER A 10 47.78 -26.56 -27.35
CA SER A 10 47.27 -25.25 -27.72
C SER A 10 47.05 -24.37 -26.49
N LEU A 11 46.43 -24.90 -25.44
CA LEU A 11 46.21 -24.17 -24.19
C LEU A 11 47.51 -23.72 -23.52
N VAL A 12 48.55 -24.57 -23.52
CA VAL A 12 49.84 -24.24 -22.92
C VAL A 12 50.63 -23.22 -23.77
N PHE A 13 50.62 -23.38 -25.10
CA PHE A 13 51.34 -22.51 -26.01
C PHE A 13 50.81 -21.06 -26.00
N ASP A 14 49.50 -20.88 -26.06
CA ASP A 14 48.87 -19.58 -26.13
C ASP A 14 48.37 -19.03 -24.77
N ARG A 15 48.93 -19.51 -23.66
CA ARG A 15 48.46 -19.20 -22.29
C ARG A 15 48.24 -17.71 -21.98
N ARG A 16 49.08 -16.81 -22.53
CA ARG A 16 48.96 -15.36 -22.34
C ARG A 16 47.71 -14.77 -23.03
N ILE A 17 47.30 -15.32 -24.17
CA ILE A 17 46.11 -14.91 -24.92
C ILE A 17 44.87 -15.43 -24.20
N TRP A 18 44.94 -16.66 -23.69
CA TRP A 18 43.85 -17.33 -23.01
C TRP A 18 43.53 -16.75 -21.66
N LEU A 19 44.48 -16.15 -20.94
CA LEU A 19 44.21 -15.44 -19.71
C LEU A 19 43.18 -14.33 -19.89
N GLY A 20 43.29 -13.52 -20.94
CA GLY A 20 42.32 -12.49 -21.29
C GLY A 20 40.92 -13.04 -21.54
N VAL A 21 40.85 -14.18 -22.25
CA VAL A 21 39.58 -14.86 -22.56
C VAL A 21 38.92 -15.43 -21.30
N VAL A 22 39.71 -16.09 -20.43
CA VAL A 22 39.23 -16.62 -19.15
C VAL A 22 38.70 -15.47 -18.23
N LEU A 23 39.45 -14.37 -18.17
CA LEU A 23 39.04 -13.20 -17.40
C LEU A 23 37.75 -12.57 -17.97
N ALA A 24 37.60 -12.51 -19.29
CA ALA A 24 36.35 -12.02 -19.90
C ALA A 24 35.16 -12.91 -19.62
N ALA A 25 35.37 -14.25 -19.72
CA ALA A 25 34.33 -15.20 -19.35
C ALA A 25 33.97 -15.14 -17.88
N ALA A 26 34.98 -14.98 -16.99
CA ALA A 26 34.76 -14.78 -15.57
C ALA A 26 33.95 -13.50 -15.28
N ALA A 27 34.30 -12.39 -15.93
CA ALA A 27 33.56 -11.14 -15.79
C ALA A 27 32.10 -11.30 -16.27
N ALA A 28 31.86 -11.99 -17.40
CA ALA A 28 30.51 -12.28 -17.86
C ALA A 28 29.71 -13.09 -16.83
N VAL A 29 30.28 -14.16 -16.30
CA VAL A 29 29.64 -14.99 -15.27
C VAL A 29 29.42 -14.19 -13.98
N THR A 30 30.37 -13.35 -13.57
CA THR A 30 30.25 -12.47 -12.41
C THR A 30 29.02 -11.58 -12.53
N VAL A 31 28.83 -10.90 -13.66
CA VAL A 31 27.73 -10.00 -13.88
C VAL A 31 26.39 -10.75 -13.94
N PHE A 32 26.31 -11.84 -14.72
CA PHE A 32 25.08 -12.63 -14.83
C PHE A 32 24.65 -13.23 -13.51
N THR A 33 25.57 -13.93 -12.84
CA THR A 33 25.30 -14.61 -11.59
C THR A 33 25.00 -13.60 -10.46
N GLY A 34 25.79 -12.54 -10.41
CA GLY A 34 25.60 -11.50 -9.39
C GLY A 34 24.27 -10.79 -9.52
N SER A 35 23.84 -10.44 -10.74
CA SER A 35 22.54 -9.81 -10.98
C SER A 35 21.37 -10.70 -10.57
N LEU A 36 21.44 -12.00 -10.87
CA LEU A 36 20.42 -12.97 -10.46
C LEU A 36 20.38 -13.15 -8.92
N LEU A 37 21.55 -13.26 -8.28
CA LEU A 37 21.66 -13.40 -6.83
C LEU A 37 21.13 -12.15 -6.09
N VAL A 38 21.39 -10.95 -6.61
CA VAL A 38 20.82 -9.71 -6.03
C VAL A 38 19.29 -9.75 -6.11
N GLY A 39 18.74 -10.10 -7.27
CA GLY A 39 17.29 -10.20 -7.46
C GLY A 39 16.65 -11.21 -6.50
N ASP A 40 17.25 -12.39 -6.36
CA ASP A 40 16.75 -13.42 -5.44
C ASP A 40 16.89 -13.00 -3.98
N SER A 41 18.04 -12.43 -3.57
CA SER A 41 18.26 -11.95 -2.21
C SER A 41 17.28 -10.85 -1.80
N VAL A 42 16.97 -9.92 -2.70
CA VAL A 42 15.96 -8.87 -2.45
C VAL A 42 14.57 -9.47 -2.29
N ARG A 43 14.15 -10.36 -3.21
CA ARG A 43 12.84 -11.03 -3.11
C ARG A 43 12.68 -11.82 -1.82
N LEU A 44 13.68 -12.60 -1.45
CA LEU A 44 13.67 -13.40 -0.21
C LEU A 44 13.69 -12.54 1.04
N SER A 45 14.46 -11.45 1.04
CA SER A 45 14.47 -10.49 2.16
C SER A 45 13.10 -9.86 2.35
N LEU A 46 12.44 -9.41 1.27
CA LEU A 46 11.08 -8.86 1.33
C LEU A 46 10.04 -9.91 1.75
N ALA A 47 10.16 -11.14 1.25
CA ALA A 47 9.27 -12.24 1.66
C ALA A 47 9.46 -12.58 3.16
N ARG A 48 10.70 -12.61 3.64
CA ARG A 48 11.02 -12.81 5.07
C ARG A 48 10.48 -11.67 5.92
N GLN A 49 10.64 -10.43 5.49
CA GLN A 49 10.12 -9.26 6.19
C GLN A 49 8.59 -9.31 6.28
N ASN A 50 7.90 -9.67 5.19
CA ASN A 50 6.45 -9.89 5.21
C ASN A 50 6.05 -11.03 6.15
N HIS A 51 6.84 -12.11 6.20
CA HIS A 51 6.59 -13.21 7.12
C HIS A 51 6.76 -12.80 8.58
N LEU A 52 7.83 -12.07 8.92
CA LEU A 52 8.04 -11.54 10.27
C LEU A 52 6.93 -10.55 10.68
N ARG A 53 6.47 -9.72 9.74
CA ARG A 53 5.46 -8.70 9.98
C ARG A 53 4.05 -9.26 10.14
N LEU A 54 3.64 -10.17 9.27
CA LEU A 54 2.31 -10.77 9.27
C LEU A 54 2.22 -12.06 10.10
N GLY A 55 3.36 -12.65 10.44
CA GLY A 55 3.40 -13.94 11.12
C GLY A 55 2.61 -14.99 10.38
N ARG A 56 1.67 -15.65 11.05
CA ARG A 56 0.75 -16.64 10.50
C ARG A 56 -0.58 -16.07 10.02
N THR A 57 -0.73 -14.75 10.01
CA THR A 57 -1.95 -14.07 9.57
C THR A 57 -2.11 -14.19 8.06
N GLY A 58 -3.24 -14.73 7.61
CA GLY A 58 -3.63 -14.82 6.20
C GLY A 58 -4.72 -13.84 5.82
N LEU A 59 -5.80 -13.81 6.61
CA LEU A 59 -6.95 -12.93 6.46
C LEU A 59 -7.09 -12.04 7.67
N VAL A 60 -7.70 -10.87 7.48
CA VAL A 60 -8.04 -9.95 8.57
C VAL A 60 -9.47 -9.47 8.37
N LEU A 61 -10.31 -9.65 9.39
CA LEU A 61 -11.58 -8.96 9.47
C LEU A 61 -11.34 -7.57 10.03
N THR A 62 -11.79 -6.54 9.33
CA THR A 62 -11.71 -5.14 9.77
C THR A 62 -13.09 -4.51 9.78
N ALA A 63 -13.31 -3.57 10.71
CA ALA A 63 -14.46 -2.69 10.72
C ALA A 63 -14.04 -1.30 10.21
N SER A 64 -14.74 -0.80 9.19
CA SER A 64 -14.35 0.46 8.53
C SER A 64 -14.37 1.68 9.46
N GLN A 65 -15.30 1.73 10.41
CA GLN A 65 -15.47 2.88 11.31
C GLN A 65 -16.13 2.53 12.67
N THR A 66 -16.33 1.25 12.95
CA THR A 66 -17.02 0.78 14.15
C THR A 66 -16.15 -0.17 14.94
N LEU A 67 -16.49 -0.36 16.22
CA LEU A 67 -15.88 -1.40 17.05
C LEU A 67 -16.89 -2.53 17.19
N PHE A 68 -16.44 -3.76 16.99
CA PHE A 68 -17.23 -4.97 17.23
C PHE A 68 -16.86 -5.63 18.56
N ARG A 69 -17.67 -6.58 19.00
CA ARG A 69 -17.39 -7.37 20.22
C ARG A 69 -16.10 -8.18 20.05
N ALA A 70 -15.16 -8.09 20.99
CA ALA A 70 -13.98 -8.96 21.01
C ALA A 70 -14.37 -10.46 21.01
N GLN A 71 -15.52 -10.82 21.60
CA GLN A 71 -16.06 -12.16 21.61
C GLN A 71 -16.30 -12.74 20.20
N LEU A 72 -16.52 -11.89 19.17
CA LEU A 72 -16.68 -12.33 17.77
C LEU A 72 -15.47 -13.16 17.29
N ALA A 73 -14.26 -12.89 17.80
CA ALA A 73 -13.09 -13.69 17.48
C ALA A 73 -13.22 -15.13 18.01
N LYS A 74 -13.75 -15.30 19.22
CA LYS A 74 -14.00 -16.64 19.80
C LYS A 74 -15.12 -17.37 19.05
N ASP A 75 -16.20 -16.64 18.72
CA ASP A 75 -17.31 -17.19 17.94
C ASP A 75 -16.84 -17.69 16.55
N LEU A 76 -15.94 -16.94 15.92
CA LEU A 76 -15.30 -17.33 14.65
C LEU A 76 -14.35 -18.53 14.82
N CYS A 77 -13.55 -18.54 15.89
CA CYS A 77 -12.65 -19.64 16.22
C CYS A 77 -13.42 -20.97 16.37
N GLU A 78 -14.54 -20.97 17.09
CA GLU A 78 -15.40 -22.14 17.28
C GLU A 78 -16.04 -22.61 15.96
N THR A 79 -16.48 -21.66 15.12
CA THR A 79 -17.15 -21.96 13.85
C THR A 79 -16.17 -22.48 12.80
N LEU A 80 -14.99 -21.86 12.68
CA LEU A 80 -13.95 -22.23 11.71
C LEU A 80 -13.07 -23.38 12.19
N LYS A 81 -13.06 -23.70 13.48
CA LYS A 81 -12.12 -24.62 14.15
C LYS A 81 -10.67 -24.25 13.87
N GLN A 82 -10.40 -22.98 13.76
CA GLN A 82 -9.08 -22.42 13.50
C GLN A 82 -8.85 -21.23 14.47
N PRO A 83 -7.59 -20.93 14.84
CA PRO A 83 -7.31 -19.82 15.74
C PRO A 83 -7.81 -18.49 15.16
N ALA A 84 -8.37 -17.66 16.02
CA ALA A 84 -8.75 -16.28 15.70
C ALA A 84 -8.39 -15.38 16.89
N ALA A 85 -7.83 -14.19 16.62
CA ALA A 85 -7.41 -13.27 17.66
C ALA A 85 -8.01 -11.88 17.43
N ALA A 86 -8.71 -11.36 18.45
CA ALA A 86 -9.18 -9.98 18.44
C ALA A 86 -8.02 -9.04 18.77
N ILE A 87 -7.94 -7.94 18.04
CA ILE A 87 -6.99 -6.85 18.31
C ILE A 87 -7.68 -5.50 18.20
N LEU A 88 -7.14 -4.52 18.92
CA LEU A 88 -7.57 -3.13 18.85
C LEU A 88 -6.42 -2.28 18.33
N LEU A 89 -6.56 -1.77 17.11
CA LEU A 89 -5.55 -0.97 16.45
C LEU A 89 -5.89 0.51 16.58
N LEU A 90 -5.01 1.26 17.22
CA LEU A 90 -5.09 2.72 17.33
C LEU A 90 -3.84 3.36 16.76
N ASN A 91 -3.95 4.60 16.29
CA ASN A 91 -2.82 5.40 15.87
C ASN A 91 -2.63 6.56 16.84
N GLY A 92 -1.37 6.88 17.12
CA GLY A 92 -1.07 7.95 18.05
C GLY A 92 0.38 8.38 17.98
N TRP A 93 0.85 8.95 19.08
CA TRP A 93 2.26 9.27 19.28
C TRP A 93 2.71 8.83 20.68
N ALA A 94 4.00 8.64 20.79
CA ALA A 94 4.63 8.25 22.05
C ALA A 94 5.73 9.24 22.42
N GLU A 95 5.86 9.50 23.70
CA GLU A 95 6.90 10.34 24.30
C GLU A 95 7.54 9.57 25.46
N ASN A 96 8.85 9.80 25.70
CA ASN A 96 9.46 9.32 26.93
C ASN A 96 9.01 10.18 28.12
N ALA A 97 9.15 9.67 29.36
CA ALA A 97 8.67 10.34 30.56
C ALA A 97 9.23 11.76 30.75
N ASP A 98 10.45 12.00 30.25
CA ASP A 98 11.17 13.27 30.37
C ASP A 98 10.79 14.29 29.28
N GLY A 99 9.96 13.92 28.30
CA GLY A 99 9.57 14.77 27.18
C GLY A 99 10.69 15.11 26.18
N THR A 100 11.87 14.47 26.30
CA THR A 100 13.03 14.76 25.46
C THR A 100 12.97 14.09 24.09
N ALA A 101 12.21 12.99 23.94
CA ALA A 101 12.02 12.27 22.70
C ALA A 101 10.52 12.03 22.45
N ARG A 102 10.08 12.41 21.25
CA ARG A 102 8.70 12.22 20.79
C ARG A 102 8.69 11.57 19.41
N THR A 103 7.79 10.63 19.22
CA THR A 103 7.64 9.91 17.96
C THR A 103 6.17 9.84 17.57
N VAL A 104 5.85 10.27 16.34
CA VAL A 104 4.52 10.25 15.76
C VAL A 104 4.30 9.00 14.90
N ASN A 105 3.05 8.74 14.48
CA ASN A 105 2.66 7.56 13.71
C ASN A 105 3.00 6.24 14.40
N VAL A 106 2.78 6.18 15.72
CA VAL A 106 2.92 4.98 16.51
C VAL A 106 1.65 4.15 16.40
N SER A 107 1.80 2.86 16.08
CA SER A 107 0.72 1.88 16.11
C SER A 107 0.58 1.33 17.54
N ILE A 108 -0.55 1.62 18.18
CA ILE A 108 -0.88 1.13 19.51
C ILE A 108 -1.81 -0.06 19.32
N ILE A 109 -1.38 -1.22 19.78
CA ILE A 109 -2.01 -2.50 19.48
C ILE A 109 -2.47 -3.15 20.78
N GLY A 110 -3.78 -3.19 20.98
CA GLY A 110 -4.40 -3.96 22.07
C GLY A 110 -4.45 -5.44 21.68
N VAL A 111 -3.87 -6.33 22.50
CA VAL A 111 -3.74 -7.75 22.21
C VAL A 111 -4.24 -8.64 23.34
N GLU A 112 -4.78 -9.81 22.98
CA GLU A 112 -5.13 -10.92 23.87
C GLU A 112 -4.12 -12.07 23.76
N ASP A 113 -4.24 -13.09 24.61
CA ASP A 113 -3.33 -14.25 24.60
C ASP A 113 -3.33 -15.00 23.25
N ALA A 114 -4.48 -15.08 22.58
CA ALA A 114 -4.62 -15.69 21.25
C ALA A 114 -3.75 -15.01 20.16
N PHE A 115 -3.27 -13.79 20.37
CA PHE A 115 -2.35 -13.12 19.46
C PHE A 115 -1.03 -13.87 19.30
N ALA A 116 -0.58 -14.61 20.33
CA ALA A 116 0.65 -15.41 20.27
C ALA A 116 0.62 -16.50 19.20
N ASP A 117 -0.56 -17.04 18.89
CA ASP A 117 -0.73 -18.11 17.88
C ASP A 117 -0.40 -17.61 16.46
N PHE A 118 -0.46 -16.30 16.25
CA PHE A 118 -0.16 -15.63 14.98
C PHE A 118 1.30 -15.24 14.84
N ALA A 119 2.11 -15.32 15.89
CA ALA A 119 3.54 -15.04 15.79
C ALA A 119 4.22 -15.99 14.78
N PRO A 120 5.30 -15.57 14.09
CA PRO A 120 6.03 -16.40 13.13
C PRO A 120 6.50 -17.73 13.73
N SER A 121 6.99 -17.70 14.97
CA SER A 121 7.42 -18.86 15.75
C SER A 121 6.27 -19.58 16.49
N GLY A 122 5.05 -19.03 16.44
CA GLY A 122 3.92 -19.47 17.28
C GLY A 122 4.08 -19.10 18.76
N LYS A 123 4.99 -18.19 19.09
CA LYS A 123 5.27 -17.74 20.46
C LYS A 123 5.58 -16.24 20.48
N ALA A 124 4.96 -15.52 21.40
CA ALA A 124 5.27 -14.16 21.77
C ALA A 124 5.60 -14.12 23.28
N PRO A 125 6.86 -14.38 23.68
CA PRO A 125 7.22 -14.55 25.10
C PRO A 125 6.87 -13.35 25.98
N TRP A 126 6.93 -12.17 25.42
CA TRP A 126 6.63 -10.92 26.09
C TRP A 126 5.13 -10.77 26.46
N LEU A 127 4.24 -11.53 25.81
CA LEU A 127 2.81 -11.43 26.05
C LEU A 127 2.40 -11.95 27.42
N SER A 128 3.06 -12.98 27.93
CA SER A 128 2.80 -13.53 29.27
C SER A 128 3.16 -12.55 30.41
N GLY A 129 4.12 -11.64 30.15
CA GLY A 129 4.50 -10.57 31.09
C GLY A 129 3.72 -9.25 30.91
N LEU A 130 2.83 -9.19 29.94
CA LEU A 130 2.04 -8.00 29.62
C LEU A 130 0.80 -7.95 30.52
N SER A 131 0.87 -7.28 31.66
CA SER A 131 -0.26 -7.04 32.56
C SER A 131 -0.79 -5.61 32.43
N ASP A 132 -0.20 -4.67 33.14
CA ASP A 132 -0.61 -3.26 33.17
C ASP A 132 0.37 -2.32 32.43
N GLY A 133 1.47 -2.84 31.92
CA GLY A 133 2.49 -2.08 31.17
C GLY A 133 2.29 -2.09 29.66
N ALA A 134 3.34 -1.65 28.98
CA ALA A 134 3.44 -1.66 27.53
C ALA A 134 4.69 -2.44 27.07
N VAL A 135 4.61 -3.09 25.93
CA VAL A 135 5.76 -3.67 25.24
C VAL A 135 6.02 -2.86 23.98
N LEU A 136 7.24 -2.40 23.80
CA LEU A 136 7.65 -1.65 22.62
C LEU A 136 8.42 -2.57 21.67
N ASN A 137 8.37 -2.28 20.39
CA ASN A 137 9.34 -2.90 19.50
C ASN A 137 10.70 -2.18 19.55
N GLU A 138 11.76 -2.86 19.15
CA GLU A 138 13.15 -2.35 19.19
C GLU A 138 13.30 -0.97 18.51
N LEU A 139 12.62 -0.78 17.36
CA LEU A 139 12.72 0.46 16.60
C LEU A 139 12.15 1.65 17.38
N LEU A 140 10.99 1.48 18.01
CA LEU A 140 10.37 2.54 18.82
C LEU A 140 11.15 2.78 20.12
N ALA A 141 11.57 1.72 20.81
CA ALA A 141 12.37 1.83 22.02
C ALA A 141 13.68 2.60 21.75
N SER A 142 14.36 2.32 20.64
CA SER A 142 15.55 3.04 20.18
C SER A 142 15.26 4.52 19.88
N ARG A 143 14.13 4.86 19.22
CA ARG A 143 13.76 6.25 18.89
C ARG A 143 13.41 7.08 20.12
N LEU A 144 12.76 6.47 21.10
CA LEU A 144 12.41 7.12 22.37
C LEU A 144 13.54 7.07 23.38
N ASN A 145 14.64 6.33 23.08
CA ASN A 145 15.75 6.08 23.98
C ASN A 145 15.31 5.53 25.36
N VAL A 146 14.41 4.53 25.32
CA VAL A 146 13.85 3.88 26.52
C VAL A 146 14.20 2.38 26.55
N ARG A 147 14.22 1.82 27.77
CA ARG A 147 14.47 0.41 28.06
C ARG A 147 13.34 -0.19 28.88
N ALA A 148 13.34 -1.50 29.06
CA ALA A 148 12.45 -2.14 30.02
C ALA A 148 12.65 -1.55 31.43
N GLY A 149 11.57 -1.18 32.09
CA GLY A 149 11.53 -0.49 33.36
C GLY A 149 11.29 1.02 33.28
N ASP A 150 11.51 1.65 32.12
CA ASP A 150 11.26 3.08 31.92
C ASP A 150 9.76 3.35 31.72
N GLU A 151 9.35 4.60 31.80
CA GLU A 151 7.99 5.03 31.55
C GLU A 151 7.86 5.77 30.21
N ILE A 152 6.71 5.60 29.58
CA ILE A 152 6.32 6.31 28.35
C ILE A 152 4.93 6.93 28.52
N ILE A 153 4.69 7.99 27.75
CA ILE A 153 3.38 8.61 27.60
C ILE A 153 2.88 8.29 26.19
N LEU A 154 1.75 7.59 26.11
CA LEU A 154 1.05 7.31 24.87
C LEU A 154 -0.13 8.25 24.74
N THR A 155 -0.25 8.90 23.59
CA THR A 155 -1.43 9.72 23.28
C THR A 155 -2.04 9.23 21.96
N PHE A 156 -3.34 8.98 21.98
CA PHE A 156 -4.09 8.47 20.83
C PHE A 156 -5.49 9.05 20.79
N GLU A 157 -6.10 9.03 19.61
CA GLU A 157 -7.48 9.45 19.44
C GLU A 157 -8.44 8.36 19.92
N LYS A 158 -9.47 8.76 20.68
CA LYS A 158 -10.57 7.86 21.04
C LYS A 158 -11.34 7.48 19.76
N ILE A 159 -11.49 6.18 19.52
CA ILE A 159 -12.53 5.70 18.62
C ILE A 159 -13.83 5.69 19.41
N GLY A 160 -14.59 6.78 19.32
CA GLY A 160 -15.89 6.88 19.98
C GLY A 160 -16.99 6.14 19.24
N GLY A 161 -18.12 5.88 19.92
CA GLY A 161 -19.36 5.42 19.27
C GLY A 161 -19.88 6.40 18.20
N LEU A 162 -19.54 7.68 18.34
CA LEU A 162 -19.79 8.75 17.36
C LEU A 162 -18.55 8.92 16.48
N ALA A 163 -18.75 9.18 15.19
CA ALA A 163 -17.65 9.58 14.33
C ALA A 163 -17.01 10.85 14.91
N ALA A 164 -15.67 10.93 14.95
CA ALA A 164 -14.92 12.09 15.43
C ALA A 164 -15.29 13.41 14.72
N GLU A 165 -15.95 13.30 13.58
CA GLU A 165 -16.47 14.40 12.77
C GLU A 165 -17.96 14.67 13.01
N SER A 166 -18.59 13.97 13.96
CA SER A 166 -19.97 14.23 14.36
C SER A 166 -20.02 15.53 15.14
N VAL A 167 -21.02 16.36 14.81
CA VAL A 167 -21.33 17.64 15.46
C VAL A 167 -21.42 17.56 17.00
N LEU A 168 -21.68 16.36 17.51
CA LEU A 168 -21.98 16.13 18.94
C LEU A 168 -20.78 15.62 19.74
N PHE A 169 -19.54 15.66 19.18
CA PHE A 169 -18.35 15.19 19.89
C PHE A 169 -17.52 16.36 20.43
N PRO A 170 -17.30 16.47 21.74
CA PRO A 170 -16.50 17.56 22.33
C PRO A 170 -15.02 17.45 21.90
N GLU A 171 -14.43 18.52 21.39
CA GLU A 171 -13.01 18.56 21.02
C GLU A 171 -12.07 18.15 22.17
N SER A 172 -12.43 18.45 23.41
CA SER A 172 -11.65 18.13 24.60
C SER A 172 -11.58 16.63 24.95
N GLN A 173 -12.37 15.78 24.30
CA GLN A 173 -12.43 14.33 24.55
C GLN A 173 -11.88 13.48 23.40
N LEU A 174 -11.32 14.12 22.37
CA LEU A 174 -10.82 13.42 21.17
C LEU A 174 -9.55 12.62 21.42
N SER A 175 -8.72 13.00 22.39
CA SER A 175 -7.46 12.32 22.67
C SER A 175 -7.34 11.90 24.13
N VAL A 176 -6.70 10.77 24.34
CA VAL A 176 -6.37 10.21 25.66
C VAL A 176 -4.87 10.09 25.76
N SER A 177 -4.30 10.61 26.85
CA SER A 177 -2.89 10.41 27.21
C SER A 177 -2.80 9.43 28.39
N VAL A 178 -2.01 8.38 28.22
CA VAL A 178 -1.82 7.32 29.22
C VAL A 178 -0.34 7.16 29.50
N ARG A 179 0.04 7.17 30.77
CA ARG A 179 1.40 6.85 31.22
C ARG A 179 1.47 5.34 31.49
N LEU A 180 2.45 4.66 30.90
CA LEU A 180 2.65 3.22 31.02
C LEU A 180 4.13 2.90 31.26
N ALA A 181 4.39 1.91 32.10
CA ALA A 181 5.73 1.35 32.26
C ALA A 181 6.06 0.40 31.08
N VAL A 182 7.28 0.44 30.59
CA VAL A 182 7.78 -0.48 29.57
C VAL A 182 8.11 -1.82 30.20
N SER A 183 7.28 -2.82 29.98
CA SER A 183 7.46 -4.16 30.56
C SER A 183 8.58 -4.95 29.85
N ALA A 184 8.69 -4.80 28.52
CA ALA A 184 9.69 -5.47 27.70
C ALA A 184 9.89 -4.74 26.36
N VAL A 185 10.96 -5.12 25.64
CA VAL A 185 11.19 -4.72 24.25
C VAL A 185 11.12 -5.98 23.39
N ALA A 186 10.23 -5.98 22.40
CA ALA A 186 10.00 -7.10 21.50
C ALA A 186 10.86 -6.95 20.23
N ASP A 187 11.62 -7.99 19.90
CA ASP A 187 12.37 -8.10 18.66
C ASP A 187 11.49 -8.52 17.46
N ALA A 188 12.09 -8.56 16.27
CA ALA A 188 11.36 -8.96 15.06
C ALA A 188 10.93 -10.43 15.08
N ASP A 189 11.73 -11.32 15.65
CA ASP A 189 11.46 -12.77 15.70
C ASP A 189 10.37 -13.10 16.72
N SER A 190 10.18 -12.27 17.74
CA SER A 190 9.10 -12.36 18.72
C SER A 190 7.85 -11.57 18.36
N PHE A 191 7.65 -11.25 17.08
CA PHE A 191 6.49 -10.54 16.54
C PHE A 191 6.42 -9.02 16.87
N GLY A 192 7.52 -8.42 17.32
CA GLY A 192 7.58 -6.98 17.59
C GLY A 192 7.32 -6.09 16.35
N THR A 193 7.57 -6.60 15.14
CA THR A 193 7.39 -5.88 13.87
C THR A 193 6.00 -6.07 13.23
N PHE A 194 5.02 -6.59 13.97
CA PHE A 194 3.67 -6.80 13.46
C PHE A 194 3.10 -5.54 12.80
N SER A 195 2.55 -5.69 11.60
CA SER A 195 1.85 -4.60 10.91
C SER A 195 0.92 -5.14 9.82
N LEU A 196 -0.28 -4.62 9.76
CA LEU A 196 -1.24 -4.90 8.68
C LEU A 196 -1.04 -3.96 7.48
N ARG A 197 -0.26 -2.89 7.64
CA ARG A 197 0.01 -1.94 6.54
C ARG A 197 1.04 -2.53 5.58
N ALA A 198 0.80 -2.35 4.29
CA ALA A 198 1.69 -2.83 3.24
C ALA A 198 2.84 -1.85 2.93
N ASP A 199 3.33 -1.09 3.92
CA ASP A 199 4.45 -0.19 3.76
C ASP A 199 5.79 -0.90 4.02
N THR A 200 6.87 -0.34 3.50
CA THR A 200 8.24 -0.81 3.72
C THR A 200 8.92 -0.13 4.90
N ALA A 201 8.28 0.90 5.48
CA ALA A 201 8.79 1.58 6.66
C ALA A 201 8.70 0.64 7.88
N GLY A 202 9.70 0.65 8.73
CA GLY A 202 9.68 -0.13 9.97
C GLY A 202 8.51 0.31 10.86
N ALA A 203 7.65 -0.63 11.24
CA ALA A 203 6.55 -0.36 12.13
C ALA A 203 7.03 0.15 13.50
N LEU A 204 6.34 1.15 14.04
CA LEU A 204 6.58 1.70 15.38
C LEU A 204 5.45 1.20 16.26
N ASN A 205 5.68 0.13 16.99
CA ASN A 205 4.64 -0.59 17.71
C ASN A 205 4.75 -0.46 19.21
N VAL A 206 3.59 -0.27 19.82
CA VAL A 206 3.36 -0.45 21.27
C VAL A 206 2.27 -1.48 21.44
N PHE A 207 2.53 -2.51 22.22
CA PHE A 207 1.56 -3.54 22.57
C PHE A 207 1.07 -3.33 23.99
N VAL A 208 -0.24 -3.38 24.19
CA VAL A 208 -0.93 -3.22 25.46
C VAL A 208 -1.99 -4.30 25.56
N ARG A 209 -2.43 -4.69 26.76
CA ARG A 209 -3.58 -5.59 26.91
C ARG A 209 -4.83 -5.00 26.28
N LEU A 210 -5.54 -5.78 25.45
CA LEU A 210 -6.75 -5.35 24.74
C LEU A 210 -7.78 -4.76 25.71
N GLU A 211 -8.05 -5.44 26.81
CA GLU A 211 -9.03 -5.03 27.80
C GLU A 211 -8.68 -3.66 28.39
N LYS A 212 -7.42 -3.46 28.78
CA LYS A 212 -6.95 -2.18 29.33
C LYS A 212 -7.04 -1.04 28.33
N LEU A 213 -6.68 -1.30 27.07
CA LEU A 213 -6.76 -0.28 26.03
C LEU A 213 -8.22 0.06 25.72
N ALA A 214 -9.11 -0.95 25.68
CA ALA A 214 -10.52 -0.79 25.44
C ALA A 214 -11.22 -0.02 26.59
N GLU A 215 -10.84 -0.25 27.84
CA GLU A 215 -11.29 0.54 29.00
C GLU A 215 -10.89 2.01 28.89
N ARG A 216 -9.66 2.30 28.43
CA ARG A 216 -9.15 3.68 28.26
C ARG A 216 -9.89 4.49 27.21
N ILE A 217 -10.41 3.82 26.17
CA ILE A 217 -11.27 4.47 25.18
C ILE A 217 -12.76 4.41 25.54
N GLU A 218 -13.10 3.96 26.76
CA GLU A 218 -14.50 3.82 27.25
C GLU A 218 -15.34 2.85 26.40
N GLN A 219 -14.71 1.85 25.80
CA GLN A 219 -15.35 0.83 24.97
C GLN A 219 -14.90 -0.59 25.40
N PRO A 220 -15.23 -1.03 26.62
CA PRO A 220 -14.80 -2.32 27.15
C PRO A 220 -15.27 -3.47 26.24
N HIS A 221 -14.45 -4.51 26.14
CA HIS A 221 -14.72 -5.72 25.34
C HIS A 221 -14.93 -5.47 23.84
N ARG A 222 -14.38 -4.39 23.31
CA ARG A 222 -14.43 -4.03 21.87
C ARG A 222 -13.08 -4.17 21.18
N ALA A 223 -13.14 -4.51 19.89
CA ALA A 223 -12.01 -4.63 18.98
C ALA A 223 -12.37 -4.03 17.61
N ASN A 224 -11.39 -3.78 16.76
CA ASN A 224 -11.61 -3.28 15.41
C ASN A 224 -10.96 -4.15 14.31
N ALA A 225 -10.18 -5.17 14.70
CA ALA A 225 -9.68 -6.16 13.77
C ALA A 225 -9.65 -7.56 14.41
N ILE A 226 -9.83 -8.60 13.57
CA ILE A 226 -9.64 -10.02 13.96
C ILE A 226 -8.68 -10.64 12.98
N LEU A 227 -7.63 -11.27 13.49
CA LEU A 227 -6.66 -12.03 12.73
C LEU A 227 -7.19 -13.44 12.49
N LEU A 228 -7.06 -13.93 11.26
CA LEU A 228 -7.36 -15.28 10.86
C LEU A 228 -6.13 -15.91 10.18
N PRO A 229 -5.88 -17.22 10.31
CA PRO A 229 -4.64 -17.86 9.88
C PRO A 229 -4.51 -17.96 8.36
N ASP A 230 -3.26 -18.18 7.93
CA ASP A 230 -2.95 -18.50 6.55
C ASP A 230 -3.39 -19.94 6.25
N GLY A 231 -4.35 -20.12 5.41
CA GLY A 231 -4.99 -21.43 5.14
C GLY A 231 -6.51 -21.42 5.34
N CYS A 232 -7.03 -20.37 5.99
CA CYS A 232 -8.46 -20.11 6.01
C CYS A 232 -8.91 -19.59 4.63
N GLY A 233 -9.93 -20.22 4.03
CA GLY A 233 -10.53 -19.78 2.78
C GLY A 233 -11.34 -18.50 2.98
N LEU A 234 -11.19 -17.50 2.06
CA LEU A 234 -11.94 -16.25 2.16
C LEU A 234 -13.46 -16.48 2.22
N SER A 235 -13.99 -17.33 1.34
CA SER A 235 -15.42 -17.66 1.31
C SER A 235 -15.88 -18.43 2.55
N GLU A 236 -15.01 -19.24 3.15
CA GLU A 236 -15.29 -19.96 4.41
C GLU A 236 -15.37 -18.96 5.58
N ALA A 237 -14.42 -18.03 5.65
CA ALA A 237 -14.42 -16.98 6.66
C ALA A 237 -15.64 -16.06 6.54
N GLU A 238 -16.03 -15.68 5.32
CA GLU A 238 -17.25 -14.89 5.07
C GLU A 238 -18.52 -15.62 5.49
N GLN A 239 -18.62 -16.91 5.22
CA GLN A 239 -19.75 -17.74 5.66
C GLN A 239 -19.79 -17.89 7.18
N ALA A 240 -18.65 -18.10 7.81
CA ALA A 240 -18.55 -18.14 9.27
C ALA A 240 -18.98 -16.81 9.89
N LEU A 241 -18.50 -15.68 9.34
CA LEU A 241 -18.90 -14.34 9.79
C LEU A 241 -20.42 -14.14 9.68
N ARG A 242 -21.05 -14.54 8.59
CA ARG A 242 -22.52 -14.45 8.43
C ARG A 242 -23.28 -15.27 9.47
N ARG A 243 -22.69 -16.37 9.97
CA ARG A 243 -23.32 -17.23 11.00
C ARG A 243 -23.13 -16.71 12.42
N THR A 244 -22.05 -15.98 12.69
CA THR A 244 -21.63 -15.57 14.05
C THR A 244 -21.90 -14.12 14.36
N PHE A 245 -21.97 -13.27 13.33
CA PHE A 245 -22.15 -11.84 13.49
C PHE A 245 -23.49 -11.49 14.15
N LEU A 246 -23.51 -10.46 14.96
CA LEU A 246 -24.71 -9.89 15.58
C LEU A 246 -24.86 -8.43 15.15
N PRO A 247 -26.09 -7.85 15.18
CA PRO A 247 -26.31 -6.43 14.88
C PRO A 247 -25.45 -5.47 15.68
N GLU A 248 -25.12 -5.83 16.94
CA GLU A 248 -24.25 -5.01 17.80
C GLU A 248 -22.78 -4.96 17.34
N ASP A 249 -22.34 -5.89 16.47
CA ASP A 249 -20.99 -5.87 15.88
C ASP A 249 -20.82 -4.78 14.83
N VAL A 250 -21.92 -4.25 14.33
CA VAL A 250 -21.97 -3.13 13.40
C VAL A 250 -22.53 -1.85 14.05
N GLY A 251 -22.58 -1.84 15.36
CA GLY A 251 -23.02 -0.68 16.16
C GLY A 251 -24.54 -0.47 16.17
N LEU A 252 -25.33 -1.48 15.80
CA LEU A 252 -26.79 -1.42 15.92
C LEU A 252 -27.25 -1.85 17.31
N ILE A 253 -28.27 -1.18 17.81
CA ILE A 253 -28.96 -1.50 19.06
C ILE A 253 -30.38 -1.92 18.71
N VAL A 254 -30.74 -3.13 19.10
CA VAL A 254 -32.11 -3.65 18.95
C VAL A 254 -32.79 -3.62 20.33
N ARG A 255 -33.86 -2.88 20.47
CA ARG A 255 -34.62 -2.80 21.72
C ARG A 255 -36.12 -3.02 21.52
N SER A 256 -36.81 -3.45 22.58
CA SER A 256 -38.27 -3.49 22.60
C SER A 256 -38.83 -2.10 22.89
N LEU A 257 -39.95 -1.75 22.27
CA LEU A 257 -40.63 -0.50 22.51
C LEU A 257 -41.29 -0.55 23.90
N LYS A 258 -41.09 0.50 24.73
CA LYS A 258 -41.71 0.59 26.05
C LYS A 258 -43.23 0.72 25.92
N GLY A 259 -43.96 -0.18 26.56
CA GLY A 259 -45.43 -0.12 26.60
C GLY A 259 -46.14 -0.47 25.27
N GLN A 260 -45.42 -0.92 24.27
CA GLN A 260 -45.96 -1.36 22.97
C GLN A 260 -45.36 -2.70 22.55
N THR A 261 -46.15 -3.50 21.81
CA THR A 261 -45.62 -4.70 21.17
C THR A 261 -44.90 -4.28 19.90
N GLY A 262 -43.57 -4.46 19.86
CA GLY A 262 -42.75 -4.12 18.67
C GLY A 262 -41.29 -3.96 19.03
N GLY A 263 -40.43 -3.87 18.02
CA GLY A 263 -39.00 -3.66 18.13
C GLY A 263 -38.55 -2.38 17.44
N GLU A 264 -37.43 -1.86 17.87
CA GLU A 264 -36.79 -0.68 17.30
C GLU A 264 -35.30 -0.95 17.10
N VAL A 265 -34.77 -0.45 16.01
CA VAL A 265 -33.32 -0.49 15.68
C VAL A 265 -32.78 0.94 15.72
N LEU A 266 -31.74 1.14 16.49
CA LEU A 266 -31.00 2.40 16.59
C LEU A 266 -29.53 2.14 16.26
N SER A 267 -28.79 3.22 16.07
CA SER A 267 -27.34 3.19 15.90
C SER A 267 -26.64 3.80 17.12
N ARG A 268 -25.56 3.16 17.61
CA ARG A 268 -24.66 3.77 18.60
C ARG A 268 -24.03 5.08 18.10
N ARG A 269 -24.03 5.29 16.78
CA ARG A 269 -23.50 6.48 16.09
C ARG A 269 -24.55 7.54 15.83
N ILE A 270 -25.71 7.42 16.44
CA ILE A 270 -26.91 8.24 16.26
C ILE A 270 -27.55 7.97 14.90
N PHE A 271 -26.82 8.18 13.80
CA PHE A 271 -27.34 7.94 12.45
C PHE A 271 -27.11 6.49 12.02
N ILE A 272 -28.12 5.92 11.37
CA ILE A 272 -28.04 4.60 10.73
C ILE A 272 -27.46 4.82 9.32
N PRO A 273 -26.35 4.16 8.96
CA PRO A 273 -25.79 4.24 7.60
C PRO A 273 -26.80 3.84 6.54
N GLU A 274 -26.81 4.55 5.42
CA GLU A 274 -27.83 4.39 4.37
C GLU A 274 -27.98 2.94 3.86
N PRO A 275 -26.90 2.16 3.60
CA PRO A 275 -27.03 0.77 3.19
C PRO A 275 -27.74 -0.12 4.21
N ILE A 276 -27.57 0.18 5.51
CA ILE A 276 -28.25 -0.53 6.58
C ILE A 276 -29.71 -0.07 6.68
N ALA A 277 -29.97 1.23 6.58
CA ALA A 277 -31.32 1.79 6.61
C ALA A 277 -32.19 1.21 5.48
N GLU A 278 -31.66 1.05 4.28
CA GLU A 278 -32.38 0.41 3.17
C GLU A 278 -32.77 -1.05 3.46
N VAL A 279 -31.85 -1.83 4.02
CA VAL A 279 -32.13 -3.23 4.39
C VAL A 279 -33.22 -3.28 5.48
N LEU A 280 -33.13 -2.39 6.48
CA LEU A 280 -34.12 -2.30 7.55
C LEU A 280 -35.51 -1.95 7.04
N LEU A 281 -35.61 -0.94 6.16
CA LEU A 281 -36.92 -0.50 5.61
C LEU A 281 -37.55 -1.56 4.68
N ARG A 282 -36.72 -2.34 3.97
CA ARG A 282 -37.20 -3.45 3.12
C ARG A 282 -37.57 -4.72 3.91
N ALA A 283 -37.11 -4.81 5.17
CA ALA A 283 -37.34 -6.00 5.99
C ALA A 283 -38.84 -6.22 6.32
N ASN A 284 -39.63 -5.16 6.38
CA ASN A 284 -41.05 -5.21 6.66
C ASN A 284 -41.74 -3.97 6.06
N GLU A 285 -42.89 -4.16 5.39
CA GLU A 285 -43.69 -3.06 4.87
C GLU A 285 -44.23 -2.09 5.92
N GLN A 286 -44.27 -2.53 7.19
CA GLN A 286 -44.68 -1.71 8.34
C GLN A 286 -43.48 -1.05 9.04
N ALA A 287 -42.24 -1.16 8.50
CA ALA A 287 -41.08 -0.48 9.03
C ALA A 287 -41.20 1.04 8.85
N VAL A 288 -41.02 1.77 9.93
CA VAL A 288 -41.13 3.24 9.98
C VAL A 288 -39.76 3.83 10.24
N GLY A 289 -39.23 4.60 9.26
CA GLY A 289 -38.00 5.36 9.42
C GLY A 289 -38.26 6.62 10.26
N ILE A 290 -37.33 6.90 11.18
CA ILE A 290 -37.38 8.05 12.09
C ILE A 290 -36.08 8.81 11.98
N LEU A 291 -36.16 10.14 11.86
CA LEU A 291 -35.04 11.06 11.97
C LEU A 291 -35.35 12.09 13.04
N THR A 292 -34.62 12.03 14.15
CA THR A 292 -34.74 12.99 15.26
C THR A 292 -33.45 13.79 15.38
N TYR A 293 -33.59 15.11 15.43
CA TYR A 293 -32.47 16.03 15.51
C TYR A 293 -32.59 16.98 16.68
N PHE A 294 -31.47 17.38 17.26
CA PHE A 294 -31.41 18.35 18.35
C PHE A 294 -31.29 19.76 17.78
N VAL A 295 -32.20 20.67 18.13
CA VAL A 295 -32.23 22.06 17.66
C VAL A 295 -31.92 23.03 18.81
N ASN A 296 -31.23 24.12 18.46
CA ASN A 296 -30.79 25.13 19.44
C ASN A 296 -31.96 25.96 19.95
N GLU A 297 -32.94 26.24 19.10
CA GLU A 297 -34.05 27.13 19.41
C GLU A 297 -35.22 26.88 18.48
N ILE A 298 -36.42 26.98 18.99
CA ILE A 298 -37.66 27.10 18.24
C ILE A 298 -38.30 28.45 18.66
N ALA A 299 -38.51 29.32 17.67
CA ALA A 299 -38.99 30.68 17.93
C ALA A 299 -40.25 31.00 17.17
N HIS A 300 -41.14 31.76 17.77
CA HIS A 300 -42.30 32.40 17.14
C HIS A 300 -42.41 33.83 17.65
N GLN A 301 -42.32 34.80 16.76
CA GLN A 301 -42.27 36.24 17.09
C GLN A 301 -41.15 36.50 18.16
N ASP A 302 -41.51 37.07 19.32
CA ASP A 302 -40.61 37.37 20.43
C ASP A 302 -40.43 36.20 21.42
N ARG A 303 -41.14 35.10 21.25
CA ARG A 303 -41.11 33.93 22.14
C ARG A 303 -40.15 32.89 21.63
N ARG A 304 -39.37 32.32 22.56
CA ARG A 304 -38.31 31.37 22.22
C ARG A 304 -38.35 30.17 23.17
N CYS A 305 -38.21 28.97 22.59
CA CYS A 305 -38.00 27.71 23.31
C CYS A 305 -36.60 27.19 23.01
N PRO A 306 -35.68 27.25 23.99
CA PRO A 306 -34.33 26.77 23.80
C PRO A 306 -34.26 25.24 23.81
N TYR A 307 -33.28 24.69 23.12
CA TYR A 307 -32.83 23.30 23.21
C TYR A 307 -33.96 22.27 23.21
N SER A 308 -34.33 21.82 22.02
CA SER A 308 -35.44 20.90 21.82
C SER A 308 -35.05 19.80 20.83
N THR A 309 -35.80 18.71 20.84
CA THR A 309 -35.72 17.70 19.76
C THR A 309 -36.89 17.92 18.81
N VAL A 310 -36.58 17.76 17.51
CA VAL A 310 -37.54 17.76 16.41
C VAL A 310 -37.42 16.41 15.71
N SER A 311 -38.55 15.72 15.50
CA SER A 311 -38.60 14.43 14.83
C SER A 311 -39.29 14.49 13.49
N ALA A 312 -38.88 13.61 12.60
CA ALA A 312 -39.54 13.32 11.36
C ALA A 312 -39.79 11.81 11.27
N ILE A 313 -40.98 11.43 10.92
CA ILE A 313 -41.45 10.05 10.89
C ILE A 313 -41.93 9.72 9.50
N ALA A 314 -41.46 8.61 8.90
CA ALA A 314 -41.94 8.15 7.61
C ALA A 314 -43.43 7.81 7.70
N PRO A 315 -44.25 8.15 6.68
CA PRO A 315 -45.65 7.74 6.63
C PRO A 315 -45.71 6.21 6.59
N ALA A 316 -46.43 5.62 7.56
CA ALA A 316 -46.80 4.21 7.52
C ALA A 316 -48.30 4.06 7.29
N SER A 317 -48.75 2.87 6.86
CA SER A 317 -50.19 2.58 6.58
C SER A 317 -51.09 2.60 7.85
N SER A 318 -50.62 3.11 8.97
CA SER A 318 -51.39 3.27 10.22
C SER A 318 -52.16 4.59 10.23
N ALA A 319 -53.42 4.56 10.63
CA ALA A 319 -54.27 5.74 10.74
C ALA A 319 -53.69 6.88 11.59
N VAL A 320 -52.91 6.56 12.62
CA VAL A 320 -52.24 7.54 13.51
C VAL A 320 -51.11 8.28 12.78
N LEU A 321 -50.51 7.66 11.76
CA LEU A 321 -49.39 8.24 10.99
C LEU A 321 -49.85 8.93 9.70
N THR A 322 -51.13 8.90 9.41
CA THR A 322 -51.72 9.55 8.20
C THR A 322 -51.50 11.06 8.21
N VAL A 323 -51.45 11.70 9.37
CA VAL A 323 -51.20 13.14 9.51
C VAL A 323 -49.79 13.49 9.01
N PHE A 324 -48.82 12.63 9.21
CA PHE A 324 -47.44 12.86 8.73
C PHE A 324 -47.28 12.63 7.22
N SER A 325 -48.18 11.84 6.59
CA SER A 325 -48.16 11.62 5.15
C SER A 325 -48.73 12.81 4.35
N LEU A 326 -49.46 13.68 5.02
CA LEU A 326 -50.07 14.88 4.44
C LEU A 326 -49.24 16.15 4.71
N LEU A 327 -48.21 16.07 5.53
CA LEU A 327 -47.38 17.21 5.94
C LEU A 327 -46.51 17.68 4.76
N ALA A 328 -46.69 18.91 4.34
CA ALA A 328 -45.86 19.52 3.32
C ALA A 328 -44.44 19.80 3.85
N ASP A 329 -43.47 20.02 2.96
CA ASP A 329 -42.06 20.21 3.34
C ASP A 329 -41.78 21.52 4.08
N ASP A 330 -42.69 22.51 3.95
CA ASP A 330 -42.68 23.80 4.65
C ASP A 330 -43.60 23.83 5.89
N GLU A 331 -44.13 22.67 6.30
CA GLU A 331 -45.05 22.59 7.43
C GLU A 331 -44.45 21.86 8.63
N ILE A 332 -44.89 22.23 9.84
CA ILE A 332 -44.47 21.68 11.14
C ILE A 332 -45.70 21.39 12.00
N ILE A 333 -45.64 20.29 12.74
CA ILE A 333 -46.60 19.96 13.78
C ILE A 333 -45.97 20.26 15.12
N LEU A 334 -46.64 20.99 15.99
CA LEU A 334 -46.16 21.27 17.36
C LEU A 334 -46.86 20.34 18.35
N ASN A 335 -46.20 19.99 19.46
CA ASN A 335 -46.90 19.43 20.59
C ASN A 335 -47.60 20.55 21.36
N GLU A 336 -48.66 20.22 22.10
CA GLU A 336 -49.46 21.15 22.89
C GLU A 336 -48.60 22.01 23.85
N TRP A 337 -47.58 21.43 24.50
CA TRP A 337 -46.72 22.15 25.40
C TRP A 337 -45.90 23.25 24.67
N LEU A 338 -45.38 22.98 23.50
CA LEU A 338 -44.62 23.96 22.71
C LEU A 338 -45.53 25.03 22.10
N ALA A 339 -46.69 24.64 21.58
CA ALA A 339 -47.68 25.57 21.09
C ALA A 339 -48.12 26.57 22.18
N ASP A 340 -48.36 26.09 23.38
CA ASP A 340 -48.70 26.93 24.54
C ASP A 340 -47.52 27.84 24.96
N ASP A 341 -46.30 27.33 24.93
CA ASP A 341 -45.09 28.08 25.29
C ASP A 341 -44.82 29.22 24.33
N LEU A 342 -44.94 28.97 23.04
CA LEU A 342 -44.72 29.94 21.96
C LEU A 342 -45.96 30.81 21.66
N LYS A 343 -47.16 30.40 22.15
CA LYS A 343 -48.44 30.96 21.74
C LYS A 343 -48.63 30.97 20.24
N ALA A 344 -48.30 29.83 19.63
CA ALA A 344 -48.37 29.62 18.19
C ALA A 344 -49.55 28.69 17.86
N ASP A 345 -50.40 29.14 16.96
CA ASP A 345 -51.59 28.41 16.49
C ASP A 345 -51.37 27.90 15.05
N ALA A 346 -52.26 27.04 14.56
CA ALA A 346 -52.20 26.54 13.19
C ALA A 346 -52.25 27.71 12.17
N GLY A 347 -51.30 27.72 11.24
CA GLY A 347 -51.09 28.78 10.23
C GLY A 347 -49.97 29.75 10.57
N ASP A 348 -49.50 29.82 11.80
CA ASP A 348 -48.41 30.70 12.22
C ASP A 348 -47.05 30.19 11.70
N ILE A 349 -46.09 31.10 11.59
CA ILE A 349 -44.73 30.78 11.18
C ILE A 349 -43.81 30.63 12.40
N VAL A 350 -43.11 29.51 12.48
CA VAL A 350 -42.08 29.24 13.49
C VAL A 350 -40.73 29.04 12.83
N THR A 351 -39.66 29.50 13.51
CA THR A 351 -38.28 29.39 13.04
C THR A 351 -37.53 28.37 13.86
N LEU A 352 -36.92 27.39 13.20
CA LEU A 352 -35.96 26.46 13.83
C LEU A 352 -34.54 26.96 13.63
N THR A 353 -33.74 26.99 14.70
CA THR A 353 -32.31 27.27 14.67
C THR A 353 -31.55 26.01 15.10
N TYR A 354 -30.57 25.57 14.33
CA TYR A 354 -29.86 24.31 14.56
C TYR A 354 -28.43 24.38 14.03
N TYR A 355 -27.54 23.51 14.57
CA TYR A 355 -26.18 23.36 14.09
C TYR A 355 -26.07 22.26 13.04
N VAL A 356 -25.30 22.51 11.99
CA VAL A 356 -24.85 21.51 11.02
C VAL A 356 -23.32 21.52 10.89
N PRO A 357 -22.68 20.40 10.54
CA PRO A 357 -21.25 20.38 10.26
C PRO A 357 -20.93 21.21 9.02
N ALA A 358 -19.85 22.00 9.11
CA ALA A 358 -19.32 22.70 7.94
C ALA A 358 -18.82 21.69 6.88
N PRO A 359 -18.74 22.07 5.61
CA PRO A 359 -18.18 21.22 4.55
C PRO A 359 -16.75 20.71 4.87
N THR A 360 -15.98 21.46 5.63
CA THR A 360 -14.63 21.10 6.11
C THR A 360 -14.64 20.13 7.30
N GLY A 361 -15.80 19.84 7.90
CA GLY A 361 -16.04 18.76 8.84
C GLY A 361 -15.70 19.01 10.31
N ARG A 362 -15.01 20.10 10.67
CA ARG A 362 -14.54 20.34 12.04
C ARG A 362 -15.22 21.49 12.78
N THR A 363 -15.96 22.31 12.08
CA THR A 363 -16.65 23.47 12.66
C THR A 363 -18.15 23.32 12.49
N LEU A 364 -18.91 23.91 13.43
CA LEU A 364 -20.36 23.97 13.38
C LEU A 364 -20.80 25.28 12.76
N ILE A 365 -21.81 25.20 11.89
CA ILE A 365 -22.46 26.36 11.31
C ILE A 365 -23.90 26.36 11.82
N GLU A 366 -24.34 27.46 12.40
CA GLU A 366 -25.73 27.66 12.79
C GLU A 366 -26.55 28.02 11.55
N GLN A 367 -27.66 27.32 11.37
CA GLN A 367 -28.61 27.53 10.27
C GLN A 367 -30.01 27.73 10.83
N THR A 368 -30.86 28.35 10.03
CA THR A 368 -32.26 28.58 10.34
C THR A 368 -33.15 28.04 9.22
N ALA A 369 -34.34 27.55 9.59
CA ALA A 369 -35.37 27.16 8.66
C ALA A 369 -36.75 27.60 9.21
N GLU A 370 -37.60 28.12 8.33
CA GLU A 370 -38.95 28.59 8.66
C GLU A 370 -39.97 27.54 8.26
N PHE A 371 -40.96 27.36 9.13
CA PHE A 371 -42.06 26.40 8.89
C PHE A 371 -43.38 27.01 9.29
N ARG A 372 -44.44 26.66 8.59
CA ARG A 372 -45.81 26.99 8.92
C ARG A 372 -46.40 25.90 9.84
N VAL A 373 -47.00 26.28 10.91
CA VAL A 373 -47.70 25.36 11.82
C VAL A 373 -48.91 24.75 11.16
N HIS A 374 -48.82 23.42 10.89
CA HIS A 374 -49.94 22.67 10.28
C HIS A 374 -51.01 22.36 11.33
N SER A 375 -50.61 21.83 12.47
CA SER A 375 -51.52 21.44 13.58
C SER A 375 -50.78 21.30 14.89
N VAL A 376 -51.57 21.20 15.96
CA VAL A 376 -51.05 20.94 17.33
C VAL A 376 -51.53 19.56 17.77
N ILE A 377 -50.65 18.74 18.30
CA ILE A 377 -50.95 17.40 18.82
C ILE A 377 -50.90 17.39 20.36
N PRO A 378 -51.79 16.60 20.99
CA PRO A 378 -51.81 16.54 22.45
C PRO A 378 -50.57 15.88 23.05
N MET A 379 -50.29 16.20 24.34
CA MET A 379 -49.20 15.61 25.14
C MET A 379 -49.50 14.15 25.52
N MET A 380 -49.80 13.30 24.51
CA MET A 380 -50.03 11.86 24.60
C MET A 380 -49.58 11.16 23.34
N GLY A 381 -49.31 9.87 23.43
CA GLY A 381 -48.79 9.09 22.27
C GLY A 381 -47.51 9.69 21.72
N LEU A 382 -47.48 10.05 20.43
CA LEU A 382 -46.28 10.60 19.79
C LEU A 382 -45.83 11.96 20.35
N GLY A 383 -46.79 12.80 20.81
CA GLY A 383 -46.46 14.11 21.41
C GLY A 383 -45.73 14.04 22.73
N ALA A 384 -45.73 12.87 23.40
CA ALA A 384 -45.06 12.62 24.65
C ALA A 384 -44.11 11.41 24.62
N ASP A 385 -43.75 10.92 23.40
CA ASP A 385 -42.93 9.72 23.26
C ASP A 385 -41.43 10.03 23.47
N GLU A 386 -40.94 9.78 24.67
CA GLU A 386 -39.52 9.96 25.06
C GLU A 386 -38.57 9.07 24.25
N THR A 387 -39.06 7.95 23.68
CA THR A 387 -38.24 6.97 22.98
C THR A 387 -37.85 7.41 21.57
N LEU A 388 -38.45 8.49 21.05
CA LEU A 388 -38.10 9.09 19.75
C LEU A 388 -36.75 9.83 19.80
N MET A 389 -36.30 10.22 21.00
CA MET A 389 -34.97 10.81 21.15
C MET A 389 -33.89 9.73 21.02
N PRO A 390 -32.89 9.89 20.14
CA PRO A 390 -31.72 9.00 20.10
C PRO A 390 -30.92 9.08 21.41
N ASP A 391 -30.12 8.04 21.68
CA ASP A 391 -29.24 8.01 22.85
C ASP A 391 -28.08 9.01 22.66
N TYR A 392 -28.37 10.30 22.71
CA TYR A 392 -27.34 11.34 22.66
C TYR A 392 -26.41 11.22 23.88
N PRO A 393 -25.09 11.08 23.68
CA PRO A 393 -24.14 11.00 24.78
C PRO A 393 -24.29 12.20 25.73
N GLN A 394 -24.29 11.93 27.06
CA GLN A 394 -24.40 12.94 28.11
C GLN A 394 -25.69 13.80 28.11
N LEU A 395 -26.63 13.53 27.21
CA LEU A 395 -28.00 14.05 27.31
C LEU A 395 -28.95 12.98 27.82
N ALA A 396 -29.03 11.84 27.15
CA ALA A 396 -30.03 10.80 27.45
C ALA A 396 -29.96 10.28 28.88
N GLN A 397 -28.80 10.32 29.51
CA GLN A 397 -28.55 9.86 30.88
C GLN A 397 -28.61 10.98 31.94
N ALA A 398 -28.75 12.25 31.52
CA ALA A 398 -28.76 13.37 32.46
C ALA A 398 -30.08 13.42 33.25
N ASP A 399 -30.00 13.56 34.55
CA ASP A 399 -31.18 13.73 35.41
C ASP A 399 -31.79 15.13 35.29
N SER A 400 -30.97 16.15 35.04
CA SER A 400 -31.33 17.54 34.89
C SER A 400 -30.80 18.14 33.60
N CYS A 401 -31.52 19.08 33.00
CA CYS A 401 -31.02 19.86 31.85
C CYS A 401 -29.76 20.65 32.19
N ARG A 402 -29.49 20.94 33.46
CA ARG A 402 -28.27 21.64 33.91
C ARG A 402 -27.02 20.78 33.86
N ASP A 403 -27.18 19.47 33.81
CA ASP A 403 -26.09 18.50 33.73
C ASP A 403 -25.72 18.15 32.26
N TRP A 404 -26.40 18.75 31.29
CA TRP A 404 -26.17 18.52 29.90
C TRP A 404 -24.75 18.96 29.46
N LYS A 405 -24.03 18.10 28.83
CA LYS A 405 -22.72 18.36 28.22
C LYS A 405 -22.70 17.78 26.81
N PRO A 406 -23.65 18.18 25.93
CA PRO A 406 -23.56 17.72 24.56
C PRO A 406 -22.29 18.29 23.91
N GLY A 407 -21.76 17.64 22.89
CA GLY A 407 -20.59 18.11 22.15
C GLY A 407 -20.79 19.40 21.34
N ILE A 408 -22.00 20.00 21.41
CA ILE A 408 -22.33 21.26 20.77
C ILE A 408 -22.28 22.42 21.78
N PRO A 409 -21.98 23.65 21.33
CA PRO A 409 -22.04 24.82 22.19
C PRO A 409 -23.46 25.03 22.68
N ILE A 410 -23.70 24.89 24.00
CA ILE A 410 -24.96 25.22 24.62
C ILE A 410 -24.73 26.25 25.72
N ASP A 411 -25.68 27.17 25.84
CA ASP A 411 -25.74 28.14 26.94
C ASP A 411 -26.83 27.69 27.94
N LEU A 412 -26.42 27.05 29.02
CA LEU A 412 -27.30 26.53 30.03
C LEU A 412 -28.12 27.61 30.72
N SER A 413 -27.69 28.89 30.67
CA SER A 413 -28.44 30.02 31.24
C SER A 413 -29.76 30.30 30.51
N ARG A 414 -29.90 29.84 29.28
CA ARG A 414 -31.15 29.98 28.49
C ARG A 414 -32.22 28.98 28.89
N ILE A 415 -31.90 27.94 29.67
CA ILE A 415 -32.85 26.92 30.13
C ILE A 415 -33.70 27.51 31.24
N ARG A 416 -35.01 27.53 30.98
CA ARG A 416 -36.01 28.09 31.91
C ARG A 416 -36.53 27.03 32.88
N PRO A 417 -37.08 27.38 34.05
CA PRO A 417 -37.68 26.41 34.98
C PRO A 417 -38.75 25.51 34.33
N LYS A 418 -39.50 26.02 33.35
CA LYS A 418 -40.51 25.24 32.62
C LYS A 418 -39.91 24.21 31.67
N ASP A 419 -38.72 24.48 31.11
CA ASP A 419 -37.98 23.53 30.27
C ASP A 419 -37.44 22.37 31.14
N GLU A 420 -36.98 22.66 32.35
CA GLU A 420 -36.59 21.66 33.35
C GLU A 420 -37.78 20.79 33.77
N ALA A 421 -38.96 21.42 34.03
CA ALA A 421 -40.20 20.70 34.31
C ALA A 421 -40.63 19.78 33.16
N TYR A 422 -40.46 20.23 31.90
CA TYR A 422 -40.71 19.40 30.74
C TYR A 422 -39.78 18.16 30.70
N TRP A 423 -38.47 18.38 30.89
CA TRP A 423 -37.47 17.31 30.93
C TRP A 423 -37.77 16.29 32.02
N ASN A 424 -38.10 16.74 33.20
CA ASN A 424 -38.41 15.86 34.35
C ASN A 424 -39.63 14.96 34.06
N ARG A 425 -40.60 15.45 33.28
CA ARG A 425 -41.87 14.72 33.02
C ARG A 425 -41.84 13.93 31.72
N TYR A 426 -41.25 14.47 30.65
CA TYR A 426 -41.32 13.95 29.30
C TYR A 426 -39.95 13.63 28.71
N ARG A 427 -38.89 13.86 29.45
CA ARG A 427 -37.50 13.65 28.98
C ARG A 427 -37.26 14.33 27.61
N GLY A 428 -36.61 13.66 26.68
CA GLY A 428 -36.34 14.15 25.34
C GLY A 428 -37.44 13.97 24.32
N ALA A 429 -38.71 13.83 24.73
CA ALA A 429 -39.83 13.75 23.82
C ALA A 429 -39.83 14.94 22.83
N PRO A 430 -39.98 14.71 21.51
CA PRO A 430 -39.92 15.77 20.51
C PRO A 430 -41.00 16.81 20.75
N LYS A 431 -40.61 18.10 20.67
CA LYS A 431 -41.54 19.21 20.83
C LYS A 431 -42.22 19.57 19.50
N ALA A 432 -41.61 19.14 18.38
CA ALA A 432 -42.15 19.40 17.03
C ALA A 432 -41.84 18.25 16.07
N PHE A 433 -42.61 18.22 14.97
CA PHE A 433 -42.46 17.21 13.92
C PHE A 433 -42.51 17.86 12.54
N ILE A 434 -41.64 17.45 11.62
CA ILE A 434 -41.58 17.89 10.22
C ILE A 434 -41.66 16.68 9.27
N SER A 435 -41.82 16.93 7.96
CA SER A 435 -41.79 15.86 6.98
C SER A 435 -40.43 15.17 6.94
N LEU A 436 -40.40 13.84 6.72
CA LEU A 436 -39.12 13.10 6.65
C LEU A 436 -38.24 13.57 5.47
N PRO A 437 -38.78 13.82 4.27
CA PRO A 437 -37.96 14.35 3.18
C PRO A 437 -37.31 15.68 3.53
N GLN A 438 -38.01 16.58 4.22
CA GLN A 438 -37.43 17.86 4.65
C GLN A 438 -36.36 17.67 5.73
N ALA A 439 -36.61 16.85 6.74
CA ALA A 439 -35.62 16.52 7.77
C ALA A 439 -34.34 15.93 7.17
N GLN A 440 -34.47 15.05 6.18
CA GLN A 440 -33.34 14.48 5.46
C GLN A 440 -32.55 15.52 4.66
N ARG A 441 -33.21 16.52 4.08
CA ARG A 441 -32.53 17.65 3.41
C ARG A 441 -31.79 18.56 4.37
N LEU A 442 -32.35 18.80 5.56
CA LEU A 442 -31.77 19.70 6.57
C LEU A 442 -30.61 19.01 7.34
N TRP A 443 -30.79 17.75 7.71
CA TRP A 443 -29.93 17.04 8.69
C TRP A 443 -29.33 15.75 8.17
N GLY A 444 -29.76 15.24 7.03
CA GLY A 444 -29.19 14.07 6.40
C GLY A 444 -27.78 14.36 5.87
N GLY A 445 -26.93 13.36 5.84
CA GLY A 445 -25.56 13.51 5.37
C GLY A 445 -24.82 12.18 5.23
N ARG A 446 -23.51 12.26 5.10
CA ARG A 446 -22.64 11.09 4.92
C ARG A 446 -22.71 10.05 6.05
N PHE A 447 -23.27 10.41 7.20
CA PHE A 447 -23.41 9.50 8.34
C PHE A 447 -24.72 8.70 8.32
N GLY A 448 -25.69 9.11 7.52
CA GLY A 448 -26.99 8.49 7.37
C GLY A 448 -28.13 9.50 7.36
N ASN A 449 -29.34 8.99 7.05
CA ASN A 449 -30.54 9.78 6.87
C ASN A 449 -31.64 9.40 7.86
N LEU A 450 -31.39 8.45 8.76
CA LEU A 450 -32.31 8.00 9.81
C LEU A 450 -31.56 7.84 11.13
N THR A 451 -32.26 8.07 12.25
CA THR A 451 -31.73 7.81 13.61
C THR A 451 -32.30 6.52 14.22
N ALA A 452 -33.48 6.11 13.78
CA ALA A 452 -34.12 4.87 14.20
C ALA A 452 -35.00 4.28 13.10
N VAL A 453 -35.24 2.97 13.17
CA VAL A 453 -36.28 2.29 12.39
C VAL A 453 -37.14 1.48 13.36
N ARG A 454 -38.44 1.77 13.39
CA ARG A 454 -39.43 1.06 14.22
C ARG A 454 -40.18 0.03 13.41
N PHE A 455 -40.39 -1.09 14.05
CA PHE A 455 -41.20 -2.20 13.54
C PHE A 455 -42.43 -2.34 14.43
N GLY A 456 -43.61 -2.20 13.85
CA GLY A 456 -44.87 -2.29 14.58
C GLY A 456 -45.03 -3.61 15.35
N SER A 457 -46.24 -3.86 15.91
CA SER A 457 -46.52 -5.00 16.80
C SER A 457 -46.22 -6.41 16.25
N THR A 458 -45.73 -6.51 15.02
CA THR A 458 -45.49 -7.76 14.30
C THR A 458 -44.16 -8.42 14.60
N MET A 459 -43.16 -7.71 15.14
CA MET A 459 -41.81 -8.25 15.39
C MET A 459 -41.30 -7.88 16.79
N THR A 460 -41.01 -8.88 17.58
CA THR A 460 -40.30 -8.68 18.85
C THR A 460 -38.82 -8.37 18.60
N ALA A 461 -38.12 -7.75 19.57
CA ALA A 461 -36.69 -7.45 19.46
C ALA A 461 -35.84 -8.71 19.15
N ARG A 462 -36.20 -9.87 19.66
CA ARG A 462 -35.52 -11.13 19.36
C ARG A 462 -35.72 -11.57 17.92
N GLN A 463 -36.95 -11.55 17.41
CA GLN A 463 -37.26 -11.89 16.01
C GLN A 463 -36.61 -10.90 15.07
N LEU A 464 -36.55 -9.62 15.43
CA LEU A 464 -35.87 -8.58 14.66
C LEU A 464 -34.35 -8.83 14.61
N THR A 465 -33.73 -9.21 15.71
CA THR A 465 -32.30 -9.57 15.75
C THR A 465 -32.00 -10.76 14.82
N GLU A 466 -32.83 -11.80 14.87
CA GLU A 466 -32.68 -12.99 14.02
C GLU A 466 -32.92 -12.65 12.55
N HIS A 467 -33.89 -11.82 12.24
CA HIS A 467 -34.17 -11.34 10.88
C HIS A 467 -33.01 -10.50 10.33
N LEU A 468 -32.49 -9.55 11.11
CA LEU A 468 -31.35 -8.72 10.73
C LEU A 468 -30.09 -9.57 10.46
N ARG A 469 -29.83 -10.56 11.31
CA ARG A 469 -28.73 -11.50 11.11
C ARG A 469 -28.83 -12.26 9.80
N ALA A 470 -30.05 -12.61 9.35
CA ALA A 470 -30.28 -13.32 8.11
C ALA A 470 -30.21 -12.40 6.87
N SER A 471 -30.72 -11.17 6.99
CA SER A 471 -30.93 -10.26 5.86
C SER A 471 -29.82 -9.23 5.65
N LEU A 472 -29.05 -8.88 6.71
CA LEU A 472 -27.99 -7.88 6.63
C LEU A 472 -26.64 -8.51 6.25
N PRO A 473 -26.09 -8.25 5.04
CA PRO A 473 -24.77 -8.70 4.69
C PRO A 473 -23.71 -7.99 5.55
N PRO A 474 -22.80 -8.70 6.24
CA PRO A 474 -21.77 -8.07 7.07
C PRO A 474 -20.94 -7.03 6.32
N ALA A 475 -20.64 -7.27 5.04
CA ALA A 475 -19.90 -6.32 4.19
C ALA A 475 -20.67 -5.01 3.97
N ALA A 476 -21.99 -5.04 3.78
CA ALA A 476 -22.82 -3.84 3.65
C ALA A 476 -22.89 -3.04 4.96
N ALA A 477 -22.67 -3.72 6.07
CA ALA A 477 -22.61 -3.13 7.40
C ALA A 477 -21.18 -2.66 7.81
N GLY A 478 -20.20 -2.74 6.90
CA GLY A 478 -18.86 -2.24 7.11
C GLY A 478 -17.85 -3.24 7.70
N LEU A 479 -18.22 -4.54 7.79
CA LEU A 479 -17.31 -5.61 8.18
C LEU A 479 -16.70 -6.27 6.93
N HIS A 480 -15.41 -6.09 6.71
CA HIS A 480 -14.71 -6.60 5.54
C HIS A 480 -13.62 -7.59 5.91
N ILE A 481 -13.58 -8.72 5.21
CA ILE A 481 -12.48 -9.68 5.34
C ILE A 481 -11.53 -9.46 4.18
N GLU A 482 -10.27 -9.13 4.49
CA GLU A 482 -9.24 -8.84 3.52
C GLU A 482 -8.14 -9.90 3.51
N PRO A 483 -7.72 -10.39 2.32
CA PRO A 483 -6.61 -11.32 2.21
C PRO A 483 -5.28 -10.57 2.29
N ILE A 484 -4.91 -10.14 3.52
CA ILE A 484 -3.79 -9.23 3.78
C ILE A 484 -2.44 -9.79 3.31
N ARG A 485 -2.24 -11.11 3.41
CA ARG A 485 -1.03 -11.76 2.93
C ARG A 485 -0.89 -11.67 1.40
N ARG A 486 -1.98 -11.84 0.68
CA ARG A 486 -1.99 -11.67 -0.79
C ARG A 486 -1.76 -10.23 -1.18
N GLN A 487 -2.39 -9.29 -0.49
CA GLN A 487 -2.20 -7.86 -0.70
C GLN A 487 -0.75 -7.44 -0.41
N ALA A 488 -0.15 -7.92 0.68
CA ALA A 488 1.25 -7.67 1.02
C ALA A 488 2.23 -8.26 -0.01
N ALA A 489 1.94 -9.45 -0.55
CA ALA A 489 2.74 -10.03 -1.60
C ALA A 489 2.62 -9.24 -2.92
N GLN A 490 1.43 -8.77 -3.28
CA GLN A 490 1.19 -7.96 -4.47
C GLN A 490 1.80 -6.56 -4.36
N SER A 491 1.68 -5.90 -3.21
CA SER A 491 2.28 -4.59 -2.98
C SER A 491 3.80 -4.64 -2.92
N SER A 492 4.39 -5.73 -2.43
CA SER A 492 5.85 -5.96 -2.51
C SER A 492 6.35 -6.08 -3.95
N ILE A 493 5.51 -6.57 -4.87
CA ILE A 493 5.81 -6.63 -6.30
C ILE A 493 5.52 -5.28 -6.98
N GLY A 494 4.52 -4.53 -6.54
CA GLY A 494 4.02 -3.33 -7.20
C GLY A 494 4.62 -2.00 -6.73
N MET A 495 5.11 -1.89 -5.49
CA MET A 495 5.62 -0.62 -4.94
C MET A 495 6.96 -0.18 -5.50
N THR A 496 7.81 -1.07 -5.90
CA THR A 496 8.94 -0.84 -6.80
C THR A 496 9.30 -2.19 -7.38
N ASP A 497 9.08 -2.40 -8.66
CA ASP A 497 9.59 -3.59 -9.32
C ASP A 497 11.12 -3.49 -9.38
N PHE A 498 11.74 -3.62 -8.19
CA PHE A 498 13.19 -3.67 -8.05
C PHE A 498 13.79 -4.74 -8.95
N SER A 499 13.05 -5.83 -9.22
CA SER A 499 13.48 -6.85 -10.16
C SER A 499 13.59 -6.32 -11.58
N SER A 500 12.61 -5.58 -12.08
CA SER A 500 12.66 -4.99 -13.42
C SER A 500 13.67 -3.84 -13.49
N LEU A 501 13.80 -3.05 -12.43
CA LEU A 501 14.81 -2.00 -12.36
C LEU A 501 16.23 -2.60 -12.34
N PHE A 502 16.50 -3.60 -11.50
CA PHE A 502 17.79 -4.30 -11.49
C PHE A 502 18.03 -5.10 -12.76
N PHE A 503 17.00 -5.69 -13.35
CA PHE A 503 17.10 -6.33 -14.66
C PHE A 503 17.45 -5.32 -15.76
N GLY A 504 16.80 -4.16 -15.79
CA GLY A 504 17.10 -3.07 -16.71
C GLY A 504 18.55 -2.58 -16.58
N LEU A 505 19.01 -2.32 -15.33
CA LEU A 505 20.40 -1.95 -15.05
C LEU A 505 21.37 -3.08 -15.45
N SER A 506 21.02 -4.32 -15.15
CA SER A 506 21.82 -5.50 -15.50
C SER A 506 21.91 -5.72 -16.99
N MET A 507 20.89 -5.38 -17.78
CA MET A 507 20.91 -5.51 -19.25
C MET A 507 22.09 -4.74 -19.88
N PHE A 508 22.42 -3.55 -19.39
CA PHE A 508 23.57 -2.77 -19.87
C PHE A 508 24.90 -3.41 -19.48
N LEU A 509 25.01 -3.89 -18.22
CA LEU A 509 26.18 -4.61 -17.75
C LEU A 509 26.37 -5.93 -18.52
N LEU A 510 25.27 -6.64 -18.78
CA LEU A 510 25.25 -7.85 -19.57
C LEU A 510 25.68 -7.57 -21.02
N GLY A 511 25.14 -6.51 -21.63
CA GLY A 511 25.52 -6.04 -22.97
C GLY A 511 26.99 -5.67 -23.04
N SER A 512 27.51 -4.93 -22.09
CA SER A 512 28.94 -4.56 -22.00
C SER A 512 29.84 -5.77 -21.81
N SER A 513 29.45 -6.71 -20.94
CA SER A 513 30.16 -7.95 -20.70
C SER A 513 30.18 -8.84 -21.94
N LEU A 514 29.05 -8.94 -22.68
CA LEU A 514 28.97 -9.66 -23.96
C LEU A 514 29.90 -9.03 -25.01
N LEU A 515 29.88 -7.70 -25.14
CA LEU A 515 30.75 -6.96 -26.05
C LEU A 515 32.23 -7.16 -25.70
N LEU A 516 32.60 -7.09 -24.43
CA LEU A 516 33.98 -7.33 -23.97
C LEU A 516 34.41 -8.75 -24.31
N THR A 517 33.59 -9.73 -23.98
CA THR A 517 33.85 -11.15 -24.29
C THR A 517 33.99 -11.38 -25.79
N ALA A 518 33.08 -10.83 -26.59
CA ALA A 518 33.16 -10.93 -28.05
C ALA A 518 34.41 -10.28 -28.62
N LEU A 519 34.83 -9.14 -28.07
CA LEU A 519 36.02 -8.41 -28.52
C LEU A 519 37.30 -9.20 -28.20
N LEU A 520 37.41 -9.77 -26.98
CA LEU A 520 38.57 -10.56 -26.59
C LEU A 520 38.67 -11.90 -27.32
N PHE A 521 37.54 -12.57 -27.52
CA PHE A 521 37.51 -13.76 -28.38
C PHE A 521 37.88 -13.44 -29.84
N ARG A 522 37.34 -12.36 -30.40
CA ARG A 522 37.71 -11.91 -31.72
C ARG A 522 39.19 -11.62 -31.83
N PHE A 523 39.78 -10.98 -30.82
CA PHE A 523 41.21 -10.70 -30.79
C PHE A 523 42.05 -11.98 -30.71
N ALA A 524 41.64 -12.94 -29.88
CA ALA A 524 42.28 -14.25 -29.77
C ALA A 524 42.26 -15.01 -31.11
N VAL A 525 41.12 -15.02 -31.81
CA VAL A 525 40.98 -15.65 -33.13
C VAL A 525 41.76 -14.89 -34.22
N GLU A 526 41.81 -13.54 -34.15
CA GLU A 526 42.63 -12.74 -35.10
C GLU A 526 44.13 -13.05 -34.99
N ARG A 527 44.67 -13.21 -33.79
CA ARG A 527 46.08 -13.59 -33.60
C ARG A 527 46.43 -15.00 -34.12
N ARG A 528 45.41 -15.85 -34.23
CA ARG A 528 45.56 -17.24 -34.69
C ARG A 528 45.11 -17.44 -36.14
N SER A 529 44.93 -16.33 -36.91
CA SER A 529 44.46 -16.40 -38.29
C SER A 529 45.36 -17.23 -39.21
N GLU A 530 46.71 -17.13 -39.04
CA GLU A 530 47.67 -17.92 -39.76
C GLU A 530 47.57 -19.43 -39.49
N GLN A 531 47.36 -19.81 -38.23
CA GLN A 531 47.12 -21.21 -37.84
C GLN A 531 45.83 -21.75 -38.49
N ILE A 532 44.75 -20.94 -38.52
CA ILE A 532 43.50 -21.30 -39.20
C ILE A 532 43.73 -21.41 -40.69
N GLY A 533 44.52 -20.51 -41.29
CA GLY A 533 44.91 -20.52 -42.71
C GLY A 533 45.67 -21.78 -43.07
N LEU A 534 46.67 -22.18 -42.27
CA LEU A 534 47.47 -23.38 -42.44
C LEU A 534 46.59 -24.65 -42.37
N LEU A 535 45.71 -24.76 -41.37
CA LEU A 535 44.77 -25.90 -41.25
C LEU A 535 43.85 -26.00 -42.47
N LYS A 536 43.40 -24.87 -43.03
CA LYS A 536 42.61 -24.86 -44.26
C LYS A 536 43.41 -25.25 -45.46
N ALA A 537 44.67 -24.81 -45.58
CA ALA A 537 45.58 -25.19 -46.64
C ALA A 537 45.91 -26.68 -46.61
N LEU A 538 46.02 -27.29 -45.45
CA LEU A 538 46.18 -28.72 -45.24
C LEU A 538 44.87 -29.54 -45.47
N GLY A 539 43.82 -28.95 -45.97
CA GLY A 539 42.59 -29.63 -46.37
C GLY A 539 41.60 -29.94 -45.22
N PHE A 540 41.79 -29.39 -43.99
CA PHE A 540 40.83 -29.60 -42.93
C PHE A 540 39.47 -28.97 -43.25
N ARG A 541 38.39 -29.73 -43.03
CA ARG A 541 37.02 -29.22 -43.21
C ARG A 541 36.70 -28.11 -42.24
N ARG A 542 36.01 -27.05 -42.68
CA ARG A 542 35.60 -25.89 -41.83
C ARG A 542 34.88 -26.31 -40.53
N SER A 543 34.09 -27.39 -40.58
CA SER A 543 33.38 -27.93 -39.41
C SER A 543 34.33 -28.52 -38.37
N ARG A 544 35.41 -29.21 -38.79
CA ARG A 544 36.43 -29.75 -37.87
C ARG A 544 37.23 -28.63 -37.22
N ILE A 545 37.67 -27.64 -37.97
CA ILE A 545 38.37 -26.47 -37.42
C ILE A 545 37.47 -25.75 -36.43
N ARG A 546 36.17 -25.55 -36.77
CA ARG A 546 35.23 -24.94 -35.85
C ARG A 546 35.08 -25.72 -34.55
N LEU A 547 34.94 -27.05 -34.63
CA LEU A 547 34.80 -27.91 -33.44
C LEU A 547 36.04 -27.83 -32.54
N MET A 548 37.26 -27.85 -33.13
CA MET A 548 38.53 -27.76 -32.36
C MET A 548 38.59 -26.47 -31.56
N TYR A 549 38.32 -25.33 -32.17
CA TYR A 549 38.34 -24.02 -31.46
C TYR A 549 37.17 -23.86 -30.49
N LEU A 550 35.96 -24.40 -30.78
CA LEU A 550 34.86 -24.37 -29.85
C LEU A 550 35.11 -25.23 -28.60
N LEU A 551 35.74 -26.40 -28.75
CA LEU A 551 36.14 -27.22 -27.59
C LEU A 551 37.16 -26.49 -26.70
N GLU A 552 38.13 -25.83 -27.33
CA GLU A 552 39.09 -24.99 -26.63
C GLU A 552 38.40 -23.85 -25.87
N GLY A 553 37.48 -23.16 -26.54
CA GLY A 553 36.65 -22.11 -25.95
C GLY A 553 35.74 -22.60 -24.82
N LEU A 554 35.19 -23.81 -24.94
CA LEU A 554 34.41 -24.44 -23.88
C LEU A 554 35.22 -24.62 -22.59
N VAL A 555 36.44 -25.17 -22.71
CA VAL A 555 37.33 -25.37 -21.56
C VAL A 555 37.69 -24.04 -20.92
N LEU A 556 38.06 -23.04 -21.74
CA LEU A 556 38.40 -21.71 -21.25
C LEU A 556 37.21 -20.99 -20.60
N SER A 557 36.03 -21.09 -21.22
CA SER A 557 34.82 -20.49 -20.69
C SER A 557 34.34 -21.20 -19.41
N ALA A 558 34.53 -22.52 -19.31
CA ALA A 558 34.24 -23.27 -18.08
C ALA A 558 35.19 -22.87 -16.95
N ALA A 559 36.51 -22.75 -17.23
CA ALA A 559 37.47 -22.24 -16.26
C ALA A 559 37.13 -20.81 -15.82
N GLY A 560 36.76 -19.94 -16.77
CA GLY A 560 36.27 -18.60 -16.47
C GLY A 560 34.98 -18.60 -15.65
N ALA A 561 34.04 -19.51 -15.91
CA ALA A 561 32.82 -19.65 -15.15
C ALA A 561 33.09 -20.03 -13.68
N CYS A 562 33.96 -20.99 -13.45
CA CYS A 562 34.39 -21.36 -12.09
C CYS A 562 35.06 -20.19 -11.36
N LEU A 563 35.94 -19.47 -12.02
CA LEU A 563 36.61 -18.29 -11.43
C LEU A 563 35.64 -17.11 -11.22
N GLY A 564 34.59 -16.99 -12.00
CA GLY A 564 33.61 -15.91 -11.93
C GLY A 564 32.61 -16.04 -10.79
N ILE A 565 32.44 -17.24 -10.18
CA ILE A 565 31.48 -17.48 -9.09
C ILE A 565 31.87 -16.67 -7.82
N VAL A 566 33.16 -16.69 -7.44
CA VAL A 566 33.61 -15.99 -6.22
C VAL A 566 33.42 -14.47 -6.33
N PRO A 567 33.85 -13.80 -7.42
CA PRO A 567 33.57 -12.40 -7.62
C PRO A 567 32.07 -12.09 -7.73
N ALA A 568 31.22 -13.01 -8.23
CA ALA A 568 29.77 -12.82 -8.29
C ALA A 568 29.15 -12.71 -6.89
N VAL A 569 29.55 -13.59 -5.95
CA VAL A 569 29.10 -13.53 -4.56
C VAL A 569 29.59 -12.25 -3.89
N LEU A 570 30.87 -11.86 -4.13
CA LEU A 570 31.43 -10.63 -3.57
C LEU A 570 30.69 -9.38 -4.11
N TYR A 571 30.44 -9.35 -5.40
CA TYR A 571 29.66 -8.28 -6.06
C TYR A 571 28.25 -8.17 -5.45
N THR A 572 27.56 -9.30 -5.27
CA THR A 572 26.23 -9.33 -4.67
C THR A 572 26.26 -8.77 -3.24
N ARG A 573 27.21 -9.21 -2.41
CA ARG A 573 27.35 -8.71 -1.03
C ARG A 573 27.65 -7.22 -0.98
N LEU A 574 28.56 -6.75 -1.84
CA LEU A 574 28.90 -5.33 -1.94
C LEU A 574 27.68 -4.49 -2.33
N LEU A 575 26.91 -4.97 -3.28
CA LEU A 575 25.74 -4.25 -3.78
C LEU A 575 24.61 -4.22 -2.76
N LEU A 576 24.36 -5.34 -2.05
CA LEU A 576 23.40 -5.39 -0.95
C LEU A 576 23.83 -4.49 0.21
N TRP A 577 25.14 -4.46 0.55
CA TRP A 577 25.70 -3.54 1.55
C TRP A 577 25.49 -2.08 1.15
N ALA A 578 25.74 -1.74 -0.10
CA ALA A 578 25.53 -0.38 -0.60
C ALA A 578 24.05 0.02 -0.59
N LEU A 579 23.15 -0.92 -0.93
CA LEU A 579 21.70 -0.70 -0.88
C LEU A 579 21.17 -0.53 0.55
N SER A 580 21.67 -1.32 1.50
CA SER A 580 21.24 -1.23 2.91
C SER A 580 21.86 -0.04 3.66
N GLY A 581 23.00 0.48 3.20
CA GLY A 581 23.73 1.59 3.82
C GLY A 581 23.56 2.91 3.05
N VAL A 582 24.41 3.10 2.04
CA VAL A 582 24.52 4.37 1.29
C VAL A 582 23.22 4.73 0.56
N TRP A 583 22.47 3.74 0.09
CA TRP A 583 21.22 3.90 -0.67
C TRP A 583 20.00 3.40 0.10
N SER A 584 20.04 3.40 1.43
CA SER A 584 18.94 2.93 2.28
C SER A 584 17.60 3.60 2.01
N GLN A 585 17.62 4.87 1.59
CA GLN A 585 16.40 5.59 1.16
C GLN A 585 15.76 5.01 -0.11
N ALA A 586 16.56 4.43 -1.02
CA ALA A 586 16.03 3.80 -2.24
C ALA A 586 15.26 2.50 -1.93
N VAL A 587 15.59 1.85 -0.82
CA VAL A 587 15.00 0.57 -0.38
C VAL A 587 14.06 0.77 0.81
N ALA A 588 13.69 2.05 1.09
CA ALA A 588 12.80 2.44 2.19
C ALA A 588 13.18 1.83 3.56
N GLY A 589 14.49 1.67 3.84
CA GLY A 589 14.99 1.16 5.10
C GLY A 589 14.84 -0.36 5.30
N ALA A 590 14.49 -1.12 4.24
CA ALA A 590 14.41 -2.57 4.33
C ALA A 590 15.79 -3.19 4.60
N SER A 591 15.89 -4.06 5.60
CA SER A 591 17.08 -4.84 5.88
C SER A 591 17.24 -5.94 4.83
N LEU A 592 18.17 -5.75 3.87
CA LEU A 592 18.47 -6.74 2.85
C LEU A 592 19.53 -7.71 3.34
N ALA A 593 19.17 -8.99 3.43
CA ALA A 593 20.11 -10.05 3.77
C ALA A 593 20.57 -10.78 2.50
N PHE A 594 21.85 -11.18 2.48
CA PHE A 594 22.37 -12.04 1.42
C PHE A 594 21.84 -13.46 1.62
N ASP A 595 21.20 -14.00 0.58
CA ASP A 595 20.77 -15.40 0.57
C ASP A 595 21.49 -16.16 -0.56
N PHE A 596 21.88 -17.40 -0.25
CA PHE A 596 22.68 -18.24 -1.12
C PHE A 596 21.84 -19.33 -1.76
N HIS A 597 21.58 -19.19 -3.06
CA HIS A 597 20.89 -20.20 -3.86
C HIS A 597 21.81 -20.90 -4.85
N ALA A 598 22.16 -22.17 -4.62
CA ALA A 598 23.01 -22.94 -5.50
C ALA A 598 22.44 -23.08 -6.94
N LEU A 599 21.12 -23.16 -7.08
CA LEU A 599 20.45 -23.23 -8.39
C LEU A 599 20.63 -21.94 -9.20
N THR A 600 20.62 -20.78 -8.54
CA THR A 600 20.81 -19.47 -9.17
C THR A 600 22.26 -19.30 -9.63
N LEU A 601 23.22 -19.76 -8.82
CA LEU A 601 24.63 -19.84 -9.23
C LEU A 601 24.80 -20.68 -10.50
N LEU A 602 24.20 -21.86 -10.54
CA LEU A 602 24.27 -22.75 -11.69
C LEU A 602 23.65 -22.13 -12.94
N LYS A 603 22.47 -21.51 -12.80
CA LYS A 603 21.79 -20.80 -13.91
C LYS A 603 22.64 -19.65 -14.43
N GLY A 604 23.21 -18.83 -13.54
CA GLY A 604 24.07 -17.71 -13.91
C GLY A 604 25.36 -18.16 -14.60
N ALA A 605 26.03 -19.18 -14.06
CA ALA A 605 27.24 -19.76 -14.65
C ALA A 605 26.95 -20.38 -16.04
N ALA A 606 25.84 -21.10 -16.20
CA ALA A 606 25.42 -21.67 -17.47
C ALA A 606 25.10 -20.57 -18.51
N ALA A 607 24.41 -19.50 -18.10
CA ALA A 607 24.13 -18.37 -18.97
C ALA A 607 25.42 -17.66 -19.43
N GLY A 608 26.34 -17.37 -18.51
CA GLY A 608 27.65 -16.78 -18.84
C GLY A 608 28.49 -17.64 -19.76
N LEU A 609 28.49 -18.96 -19.54
CA LEU A 609 29.14 -19.94 -20.41
C LEU A 609 28.51 -19.92 -21.82
N ALA A 610 27.20 -19.95 -21.93
CA ALA A 610 26.48 -19.91 -23.20
C ALA A 610 26.79 -18.62 -23.99
N VAL A 611 26.80 -17.47 -23.30
CA VAL A 611 27.17 -16.17 -23.90
C VAL A 611 28.61 -16.18 -24.44
N SER A 612 29.54 -16.72 -23.65
CA SER A 612 30.95 -16.82 -24.04
C SER A 612 31.11 -17.70 -25.29
N LEU A 613 30.47 -18.87 -25.32
CA LEU A 613 30.50 -19.77 -26.46
C LEU A 613 29.84 -19.16 -27.70
N PHE A 614 28.72 -18.46 -27.51
CA PHE A 614 28.03 -17.77 -28.62
C PHE A 614 28.91 -16.67 -29.21
N SER A 615 29.53 -15.85 -28.38
CA SER A 615 30.48 -14.81 -28.80
C SER A 615 31.65 -15.39 -29.62
N MET A 616 32.20 -16.51 -29.14
CA MET A 616 33.28 -17.21 -29.84
C MET A 616 32.82 -17.79 -31.18
N MET A 617 31.66 -18.44 -31.20
CA MET A 617 31.07 -18.99 -32.42
C MET A 617 30.87 -17.89 -33.50
N LEU A 618 30.38 -16.73 -33.08
CA LEU A 618 30.16 -15.58 -33.98
C LEU A 618 31.49 -15.03 -34.52
N SER A 619 32.50 -14.89 -33.67
CA SER A 619 33.84 -14.42 -34.05
C SER A 619 34.52 -15.39 -35.01
N LEU A 620 34.44 -16.69 -34.76
CA LEU A 620 35.06 -17.74 -35.55
C LEU A 620 34.37 -17.91 -36.92
N ARG A 621 33.03 -17.78 -36.98
CA ARG A 621 32.23 -17.91 -38.21
C ARG A 621 32.70 -16.94 -39.28
N HIS A 622 33.02 -15.69 -38.89
CA HIS A 622 33.49 -14.66 -39.85
C HIS A 622 34.87 -14.99 -40.38
N ARG A 623 35.82 -15.48 -39.58
CA ARG A 623 37.19 -15.82 -40.02
C ARG A 623 37.23 -17.11 -40.85
N LEU A 624 36.43 -18.11 -40.50
CA LEU A 624 36.35 -19.35 -41.29
C LEU A 624 35.73 -19.15 -42.68
N ALA A 625 35.04 -18.04 -42.93
CA ALA A 625 34.51 -17.69 -44.24
C ALA A 625 35.62 -17.25 -45.24
N LEU A 626 36.73 -16.69 -44.72
CA LEU A 626 37.81 -16.16 -45.54
C LEU A 626 38.62 -17.28 -46.23
N PRO A 627 39.17 -17.07 -47.47
CA PRO A 627 40.07 -18.02 -48.14
C PRO A 627 41.38 -18.24 -47.36
N ALA A 628 42.02 -19.43 -47.54
CA ALA A 628 43.28 -19.75 -46.86
C ALA A 628 44.39 -18.75 -47.22
N ALA A 629 44.47 -18.33 -48.47
CA ALA A 629 45.48 -17.36 -48.98
C ALA A 629 45.38 -16.02 -48.22
N VAL A 630 44.16 -15.53 -47.94
CA VAL A 630 43.96 -14.26 -47.21
C VAL A 630 44.34 -14.41 -45.72
N LEU A 631 44.20 -15.60 -45.14
CA LEU A 631 44.54 -15.87 -43.75
C LEU A 631 46.04 -16.06 -43.54
N LEU A 632 46.76 -16.49 -44.58
CA LEU A 632 48.21 -16.71 -44.55
C LEU A 632 49.01 -15.48 -45.04
N GLY A 633 48.35 -14.56 -45.78
CA GLY A 633 48.97 -13.32 -46.21
C GLY A 633 49.23 -12.36 -45.04
N SER A 634 50.31 -11.59 -45.16
CA SER A 634 50.66 -10.59 -44.11
C SER A 634 49.52 -9.59 -43.88
N PRO A 635 49.28 -9.21 -42.62
CA PRO A 635 48.19 -8.28 -42.27
C PRO A 635 48.33 -6.85 -42.82
N ALA A 636 49.37 -6.59 -43.65
CA ALA A 636 49.76 -5.27 -44.13
C ALA A 636 48.96 -4.77 -45.38
N GLU A 637 48.25 -5.63 -46.09
CA GLU A 637 47.35 -5.13 -47.13
C GLU A 637 46.04 -4.64 -46.53
N ILE A 638 46.02 -3.33 -46.40
CA ILE A 638 44.88 -2.52 -45.97
C ILE A 638 43.76 -2.77 -46.98
N ALA A 639 42.78 -3.61 -46.62
CA ALA A 639 41.56 -3.70 -47.37
C ALA A 639 40.95 -2.29 -47.46
N PRO A 640 40.61 -1.79 -48.68
CA PRO A 640 40.02 -0.47 -48.80
C PRO A 640 38.76 -0.38 -47.92
N PRO A 641 38.52 0.77 -47.36
CA PRO A 641 37.37 0.96 -46.47
C PRO A 641 36.10 0.56 -47.21
N GLN A 642 35.41 -0.44 -46.71
CA GLN A 642 34.15 -0.89 -47.30
C GLN A 642 33.15 0.27 -47.30
N SER A 643 32.59 0.59 -48.49
CA SER A 643 31.55 1.59 -48.67
C SER A 643 30.44 1.38 -47.64
N SER A 644 30.13 2.43 -46.93
CA SER A 644 29.04 2.41 -45.94
C SER A 644 27.72 2.18 -46.65
N LYS A 645 27.01 1.10 -46.28
CA LYS A 645 25.69 0.83 -46.84
C LYS A 645 24.71 1.90 -46.36
N PRO A 646 23.99 2.64 -47.21
CA PRO A 646 23.03 3.69 -46.81
C PRO A 646 21.94 3.17 -45.84
N ARG A 647 21.66 1.86 -45.89
CA ARG A 647 20.74 1.18 -44.96
C ARG A 647 21.12 1.38 -43.48
N LEU A 648 22.42 1.48 -43.16
CA LEU A 648 22.88 1.67 -41.78
C LEU A 648 22.51 3.09 -41.23
N LEU A 649 22.57 4.10 -42.11
CA LEU A 649 22.14 5.46 -41.76
C LEU A 649 20.63 5.51 -41.54
N TRP A 650 19.88 4.92 -42.47
CA TRP A 650 18.41 4.90 -42.32
C TRP A 650 17.95 4.14 -41.08
N THR A 651 18.58 3.03 -40.72
CA THR A 651 18.27 2.31 -39.47
C THR A 651 18.62 3.15 -38.23
N ALA A 652 19.74 3.88 -38.26
CA ALA A 652 20.10 4.77 -37.16
C ALA A 652 19.06 5.91 -36.97
N VAL A 653 18.68 6.56 -38.07
CA VAL A 653 17.67 7.63 -38.03
C VAL A 653 16.32 7.11 -37.56
N LEU A 654 15.86 5.97 -38.06
CA LEU A 654 14.58 5.37 -37.68
C LEU A 654 14.54 5.02 -36.18
N LEU A 655 15.59 4.41 -35.65
CA LEU A 655 15.70 4.11 -34.21
C LEU A 655 15.80 5.38 -33.38
N GLY A 656 16.45 6.42 -33.87
CA GLY A 656 16.51 7.72 -33.22
C GLY A 656 15.13 8.39 -33.09
N ILE A 657 14.38 8.42 -34.20
CA ILE A 657 13.02 8.97 -34.22
C ILE A 657 12.11 8.14 -33.30
N LEU A 658 12.19 6.81 -33.37
CA LEU A 658 11.39 5.94 -32.48
C LEU A 658 11.71 6.18 -31.01
N GLY A 659 12.99 6.37 -30.67
CA GLY A 659 13.42 6.69 -29.31
C GLY A 659 12.87 8.04 -28.84
N LEU A 660 12.90 9.08 -29.67
CA LEU A 660 12.35 10.40 -29.36
C LEU A 660 10.82 10.37 -29.20
N VAL A 661 10.11 9.63 -30.07
CA VAL A 661 8.65 9.48 -29.99
C VAL A 661 8.26 8.74 -28.70
N LEU A 662 8.96 7.66 -28.37
CA LEU A 662 8.72 6.93 -27.10
C LEU A 662 9.05 7.80 -25.89
N SER A 663 10.09 8.62 -25.93
CA SER A 663 10.37 9.60 -24.86
C SER A 663 9.23 10.59 -24.67
N GLY A 664 8.71 11.15 -25.76
CA GLY A 664 7.57 12.07 -25.72
C GLY A 664 6.28 11.40 -25.22
N TRP A 665 6.06 10.14 -25.57
CA TRP A 665 4.95 9.35 -25.05
C TRP A 665 5.10 9.03 -23.57
N GLY A 666 6.31 8.74 -23.09
CA GLY A 666 6.64 8.51 -21.69
C GLY A 666 6.30 9.69 -20.77
N LEU A 667 6.36 10.93 -21.28
CA LEU A 667 5.96 12.13 -20.53
C LEU A 667 4.45 12.21 -20.25
N ARG A 668 3.63 11.43 -20.98
CA ARG A 668 2.17 11.41 -20.87
C ARG A 668 1.62 10.16 -20.18
N THR A 669 2.48 9.22 -19.77
CA THR A 669 2.08 7.97 -19.15
C THR A 669 2.24 8.01 -17.63
N ASP A 670 1.53 7.11 -16.91
CA ASP A 670 1.62 6.96 -15.46
C ASP A 670 3.07 6.69 -15.00
N LEU A 671 3.43 7.23 -13.82
CA LEU A 671 4.78 7.16 -13.27
C LEU A 671 5.39 5.73 -13.26
N GLN A 672 4.59 4.70 -13.04
CA GLN A 672 5.07 3.31 -13.01
C GLN A 672 5.53 2.80 -14.37
N LYS A 673 4.84 3.19 -15.46
CA LYS A 673 5.18 2.81 -16.83
C LYS A 673 6.24 3.74 -17.44
N ALA A 674 6.29 5.00 -16.98
CA ALA A 674 7.21 6.00 -17.47
C ALA A 674 8.68 5.57 -17.34
N THR A 675 9.09 5.00 -16.22
CA THR A 675 10.47 4.54 -15.98
C THR A 675 10.91 3.50 -17.01
N ALA A 676 10.11 2.48 -17.28
CA ALA A 676 10.42 1.45 -18.29
C ALA A 676 10.49 2.06 -19.69
N VAL A 677 9.56 2.95 -20.04
CA VAL A 677 9.53 3.63 -21.34
C VAL A 677 10.77 4.49 -21.54
N PHE A 678 11.23 5.24 -20.53
CA PHE A 678 12.46 6.04 -20.61
C PHE A 678 13.71 5.19 -20.74
N PHE A 679 13.80 4.04 -20.06
CA PHE A 679 14.91 3.10 -20.25
C PHE A 679 14.95 2.53 -21.66
N VAL A 680 13.81 2.12 -22.21
CA VAL A 680 13.71 1.61 -23.60
C VAL A 680 14.04 2.71 -24.61
N SER A 681 13.49 3.92 -24.45
CA SER A 681 13.74 5.04 -25.35
C SER A 681 15.21 5.49 -25.31
N GLY A 682 15.81 5.59 -24.12
CA GLY A 682 17.23 5.88 -23.94
C GLY A 682 18.15 4.82 -24.57
N SER A 683 17.77 3.55 -24.43
CA SER A 683 18.50 2.44 -25.08
C SER A 683 18.44 2.53 -26.61
N LEU A 684 17.28 2.86 -27.18
CA LEU A 684 17.10 3.06 -28.62
C LEU A 684 17.93 4.24 -29.13
N LEU A 685 17.96 5.35 -28.39
CA LEU A 685 18.79 6.51 -28.70
C LEU A 685 20.29 6.18 -28.64
N LEU A 686 20.73 5.42 -27.63
CA LEU A 686 22.10 4.95 -27.52
C LEU A 686 22.49 4.08 -28.72
N VAL A 687 21.64 3.10 -29.07
CA VAL A 687 21.88 2.23 -30.25
C VAL A 687 21.89 3.05 -31.53
N SER A 688 20.99 4.00 -31.70
CA SER A 688 20.93 4.93 -32.83
C SER A 688 22.25 5.70 -32.99
N LEU A 689 22.74 6.32 -31.90
CA LEU A 689 24.01 7.06 -31.92
C LEU A 689 25.21 6.16 -32.23
N LEU A 690 25.23 4.94 -31.72
CA LEU A 690 26.26 3.97 -31.99
C LEU A 690 26.24 3.53 -33.46
N LEU A 691 25.07 3.32 -34.05
CA LEU A 691 24.94 3.00 -35.50
C LEU A 691 25.36 4.18 -36.37
N PHE A 692 25.02 5.40 -35.97
CA PHE A 692 25.46 6.63 -36.62
C PHE A 692 26.99 6.79 -36.57
N LEU A 693 27.61 6.53 -35.41
CA LEU A 693 29.06 6.54 -35.24
C LEU A 693 29.72 5.50 -36.16
N ARG A 694 29.15 4.29 -36.25
CA ARG A 694 29.62 3.24 -37.14
C ARG A 694 29.54 3.65 -38.61
N TYR A 695 28.45 4.30 -39.00
CA TYR A 695 28.30 4.88 -40.33
C TYR A 695 29.37 5.92 -40.60
N SER A 696 29.56 6.87 -39.68
CA SER A 696 30.54 7.96 -39.76
C SER A 696 31.98 7.42 -39.90
N LEU A 697 32.37 6.43 -39.08
CA LEU A 697 33.68 5.78 -39.16
C LEU A 697 33.90 5.07 -40.48
N SER A 698 32.83 4.50 -41.08
CA SER A 698 32.91 3.83 -42.36
C SER A 698 32.88 4.78 -43.55
N ALA A 699 32.02 5.81 -43.53
CA ALA A 699 31.85 6.80 -44.60
C ALA A 699 33.03 7.78 -44.67
N SER A 700 33.45 8.32 -43.52
CA SER A 700 34.55 9.26 -43.48
C SER A 700 35.92 8.61 -43.71
N GLY A 701 36.06 7.30 -43.55
CA GLY A 701 37.26 6.57 -43.89
C GLY A 701 37.68 6.79 -45.33
N ILE A 702 36.76 6.84 -46.28
CA ILE A 702 37.04 7.07 -47.71
C ILE A 702 37.54 8.52 -47.97
N LEU A 703 36.97 9.51 -47.31
CA LEU A 703 37.29 10.94 -47.42
C LEU A 703 38.58 11.30 -46.69
N VAL A 704 38.80 10.74 -45.51
CA VAL A 704 39.95 11.01 -44.64
C VAL A 704 41.24 10.43 -45.21
N PHE A 705 41.18 9.29 -45.92
CA PHE A 705 42.37 8.72 -46.54
C PHE A 705 42.86 9.51 -47.76
N LYS A 706 42.02 10.34 -48.38
CA LYS A 706 42.38 11.17 -49.53
C LYS A 706 42.95 12.56 -49.18
N ARG A 707 42.90 12.99 -47.88
CA ARG A 707 43.42 14.30 -47.45
C ARG A 707 44.71 14.15 -46.64
N PRO A 708 45.68 15.11 -46.76
CA PRO A 708 46.86 15.13 -45.90
C PRO A 708 46.51 15.26 -44.43
N VAL A 709 47.27 14.61 -43.55
CA VAL A 709 47.04 14.64 -42.10
C VAL A 709 47.51 15.96 -41.53
N SER A 710 46.60 16.82 -41.12
CA SER A 710 46.88 18.08 -40.43
C SER A 710 46.31 18.04 -39.00
N GLY A 711 47.19 17.80 -38.02
CA GLY A 711 46.86 17.85 -36.62
C GLY A 711 46.52 16.48 -35.96
N LEU A 712 46.60 16.47 -34.61
CA LEU A 712 46.52 15.28 -33.76
C LEU A 712 45.12 14.65 -33.79
N VAL A 713 44.08 15.46 -33.85
CA VAL A 713 42.68 15.01 -33.89
C VAL A 713 42.38 14.24 -35.16
N TRP A 714 42.86 14.71 -36.33
CA TRP A 714 42.72 14.01 -37.61
C TRP A 714 43.49 12.70 -37.64
N ALA A 715 44.68 12.67 -37.06
CA ALA A 715 45.45 11.44 -36.92
C ALA A 715 44.74 10.39 -36.06
N ALA A 716 44.14 10.82 -34.93
CA ALA A 716 43.34 9.97 -34.06
C ALA A 716 42.08 9.44 -34.76
N TRP A 717 41.34 10.29 -35.48
CA TRP A 717 40.17 9.91 -36.26
C TRP A 717 40.54 8.90 -37.39
N ARG A 718 41.62 9.15 -38.09
CA ARG A 718 42.14 8.23 -39.10
C ARG A 718 42.52 6.88 -38.53
N ASN A 719 43.12 6.84 -37.34
CA ASN A 719 43.41 5.61 -36.63
C ASN A 719 42.15 4.85 -36.21
N ALA A 720 41.12 5.57 -35.75
CA ALA A 720 39.80 4.98 -35.42
C ALA A 720 39.10 4.40 -36.65
N CYS A 721 39.21 5.05 -37.82
CA CYS A 721 38.66 4.58 -39.09
C CYS A 721 39.40 3.36 -39.66
N ARG A 722 40.67 3.13 -39.33
CA ARG A 722 41.44 1.94 -39.77
C ARG A 722 40.84 0.61 -39.31
N ARG A 723 40.28 0.60 -38.06
CA ARG A 723 39.69 -0.60 -37.46
C ARG A 723 38.32 -0.28 -36.84
N PRO A 724 37.31 0.04 -37.69
CA PRO A 724 36.03 0.60 -37.17
C PRO A 724 35.33 -0.34 -36.22
N GLY A 725 35.49 -1.65 -36.31
CA GLY A 725 34.90 -2.61 -35.40
C GLY A 725 35.46 -2.55 -33.96
N ARG A 726 36.78 -2.27 -33.82
CA ARG A 726 37.42 -2.16 -32.50
C ARG A 726 37.06 -0.82 -31.85
N SER A 727 37.15 0.26 -32.60
CA SER A 727 36.78 1.60 -32.14
C SER A 727 35.33 1.64 -31.73
N MET A 728 34.45 0.97 -32.50
CA MET A 728 33.02 0.85 -32.20
C MET A 728 32.75 0.08 -30.92
N ALA A 729 33.45 -1.04 -30.66
CA ALA A 729 33.26 -1.83 -29.48
C ALA A 729 33.73 -1.07 -28.21
N ALA A 730 34.87 -0.36 -28.28
CA ALA A 730 35.33 0.48 -27.20
C ALA A 730 34.34 1.63 -26.91
N ALA A 731 33.87 2.34 -27.96
CA ALA A 731 32.90 3.40 -27.82
C ALA A 731 31.55 2.89 -27.23
N ALA A 732 31.09 1.71 -27.68
CA ALA A 732 29.85 1.12 -27.18
C ALA A 732 29.93 0.77 -25.67
N MET A 733 31.08 0.18 -25.24
CA MET A 733 31.28 -0.15 -23.81
C MET A 733 31.32 1.11 -22.94
N THR A 734 32.07 2.13 -23.35
CA THR A 734 32.16 3.40 -22.61
C THR A 734 30.82 4.11 -22.58
N ALA A 735 30.12 4.17 -23.72
CA ALA A 735 28.80 4.82 -23.81
C ALA A 735 27.73 4.11 -22.98
N ALA A 736 27.73 2.76 -22.96
CA ALA A 736 26.83 1.99 -22.11
C ALA A 736 27.09 2.23 -20.61
N GLY A 737 28.35 2.30 -20.19
CA GLY A 737 28.73 2.62 -18.81
C GLY A 737 28.30 4.02 -18.40
N VAL A 738 28.57 5.03 -19.22
CA VAL A 738 28.17 6.44 -18.97
C VAL A 738 26.64 6.57 -18.95
N PHE A 739 25.96 5.91 -19.89
CA PHE A 739 24.49 5.91 -19.93
C PHE A 739 23.89 5.34 -18.63
N LEU A 740 24.44 4.22 -18.15
CA LEU A 740 23.98 3.61 -16.91
C LEU A 740 24.15 4.54 -15.72
N VAL A 741 25.33 5.13 -15.54
CA VAL A 741 25.63 6.06 -14.44
C VAL A 741 24.71 7.28 -14.53
N ALA A 742 24.56 7.88 -15.70
CA ALA A 742 23.71 9.04 -15.91
C ALA A 742 22.22 8.72 -15.64
N ALA A 743 21.73 7.58 -16.14
CA ALA A 743 20.34 7.16 -15.95
C ALA A 743 20.01 6.93 -14.46
N VAL A 744 20.93 6.34 -13.70
CA VAL A 744 20.76 6.16 -12.25
C VAL A 744 20.81 7.49 -11.50
N SER A 745 21.79 8.35 -11.82
CA SER A 745 21.96 9.64 -11.13
C SER A 745 20.79 10.61 -11.36
N LEU A 746 20.23 10.63 -12.56
CA LEU A 746 19.09 11.50 -12.91
C LEU A 746 17.76 11.01 -12.30
N ASN A 747 17.64 9.73 -11.98
CA ASN A 747 16.43 9.18 -11.34
C ASN A 747 16.48 9.22 -9.80
N GLN A 748 17.50 9.78 -9.18
CA GLN A 748 17.52 10.01 -7.75
C GLN A 748 16.53 11.14 -7.39
N LYS A 749 15.45 10.79 -6.68
CA LYS A 749 14.59 11.78 -6.04
C LYS A 749 15.36 12.39 -4.87
N THR A 750 15.74 13.64 -4.97
CA THR A 750 16.18 14.42 -3.81
C THR A 750 14.97 14.61 -2.90
N PRO A 751 15.06 14.26 -1.60
CA PRO A 751 14.00 14.61 -0.66
C PRO A 751 13.79 16.13 -0.67
N PRO A 752 12.55 16.62 -0.55
CA PRO A 752 12.28 18.04 -0.45
C PRO A 752 13.08 18.62 0.72
N LYS A 753 13.78 19.74 0.49
CA LYS A 753 14.65 20.39 1.48
C LYS A 753 13.87 21.02 2.64
N ASP A 754 12.57 21.21 2.48
CA ASP A 754 11.69 21.74 3.52
C ASP A 754 10.56 20.76 3.83
N VAL A 755 10.60 20.21 5.04
CA VAL A 755 9.53 19.41 5.65
C VAL A 755 8.50 20.32 6.34
N ARG A 756 8.40 21.58 5.96
CA ARG A 756 7.53 22.59 6.61
C ARG A 756 6.41 23.12 5.73
N ASP A 757 6.25 22.60 4.50
CA ASP A 757 5.09 22.91 3.64
C ASP A 757 4.23 21.68 3.40
#